data_d683283dd038f65fb6090904a0ee49d0
#
_entry.id   d683283dd038f65fb6090904a0ee49d0
#
_cell.length_a   1.000
_cell.length_b   1.000
_cell.length_c   1.000
_cell.angle_alpha   90.00
_cell.angle_beta   90.00
_cell.angle_gamma   90.00
#
_symmetry.space_group_name_H-M   'P 1'
#
loop_
_entity.id
_entity.type
_entity.pdbx_description
1 polymer ?
#
loop_
_entity_poly.entity_id
_entity_poly.type
_entity_poly.pdbx_seq_one_letter_code
_entity_poly.pdbx_strand_id
1 'polypeptide(L)'
;MNFNHYTQKSLEAVQSAQQLAVSSSHQQLEQVHLLLALLRQEGGLIPQLLRKMDITVESLEAAAVSELRKIPAVKGSREMDRFYITADMDSTFSAAEVQAQAMKDEFVSVEHLFLALLDTARGGVKTLFETYRITKENALKALQSVRGSQRVTSDSPEGTYDALEKYGTDLVRRAREQKMDPVIGRDEEIRNVVRILSRKTKNNPVLIGEPGVGKTAIAEGLAQRIVKKDVPKALQDKTIFSLDMGALIAGAKYRGEFEERLKAVLNEVKESDGRIILFIDELHTIVGAGKTEGSMDAGNLLKPMLARGELHCIGATTLDEYRQYIEKDAALERRFQPVLVNEPTVEDTIAILRGLKERYEVFHGVKIADPAIIAAATLSHRYITDRFLPDKAIDLVDEACAQIRTEMDSMPTELDAVSRKIIQMEIEEAALKKEEDALSKARLSELQKELAEERDSFNAMKAQWEKEKNAIEKVQQLREKIEELNRQIEAAEQRYDLEKAAELKYGRLPEAQRQLEEEERRAQSARESNILRDRVTEEEIARIVERWTGIPVSRLVQGEREKLLTLDETLHKRVVGQDEAVQAVTEAIQRSRAGIQDPNRPIGSFLFLGPTGVGKTELAKTLAQALFDDVANLVRIDMSEYMEKFSVSRLLGAPPGYVGYEEGGQLTEAVRRKPYSVVLFDEVEKAHPDVFNVLLQVLDDGRITDSQGRTVDFKNTILILTSNLGSEFLLNGINADGSIDEGAKMQVEALLRRSFRPEFLNRLDEIVFYKPLTKDNVTKIIDLQIANLNRRLENQQIKLELTEKAKLAVVDASYDPQYGARPLRRYVQHTVETMLSKRLLRGDVVPGQTVTVDAVDGELVFA
;
A
#
# COMPACT_ATOMS: atom_id res chain seq x y z
N MET A 1 8.38 44.26 -37.22
CA MET A 1 8.38 44.06 -35.77
C MET A 1 9.42 43.04 -35.39
N ASN A 2 10.20 43.30 -34.40
CA ASN A 2 11.23 42.37 -33.95
C ASN A 2 10.73 41.70 -32.62
N PHE A 3 10.22 40.49 -32.76
CA PHE A 3 9.68 39.75 -31.59
C PHE A 3 10.77 39.07 -30.73
N ASN A 4 12.05 39.35 -30.95
CA ASN A 4 13.15 38.74 -30.20
C ASN A 4 13.18 39.12 -28.70
N HIS A 5 12.46 40.17 -28.30
CA HIS A 5 12.34 40.65 -26.94
C HIS A 5 10.96 40.38 -26.34
N TYR A 6 10.22 39.39 -26.85
CA TYR A 6 8.92 38.99 -26.29
C TYR A 6 9.09 37.71 -25.51
N THR A 7 8.39 37.58 -24.39
CA THR A 7 8.35 36.33 -23.61
C THR A 7 7.63 35.24 -24.38
N GLN A 8 7.91 33.99 -24.04
CA GLN A 8 7.27 32.84 -24.70
C GLN A 8 5.73 32.93 -24.64
N LYS A 9 5.17 33.31 -23.50
CA LYS A 9 3.72 33.49 -23.29
C LYS A 9 3.16 34.65 -24.14
N SER A 10 3.92 35.72 -24.31
CA SER A 10 3.52 36.82 -25.18
C SER A 10 3.49 36.41 -26.65
N LEU A 11 4.48 35.62 -27.07
CA LEU A 11 4.51 35.05 -28.43
C LEU A 11 3.36 34.08 -28.66
N GLU A 12 3.07 33.19 -27.69
CA GLU A 12 1.91 32.29 -27.73
C GLU A 12 0.59 33.07 -27.84
N ALA A 13 0.43 34.17 -27.09
CA ALA A 13 -0.75 35.00 -27.14
C ALA A 13 -0.92 35.66 -28.54
N VAL A 14 0.16 36.15 -29.11
CA VAL A 14 0.14 36.75 -30.46
C VAL A 14 -0.18 35.70 -31.53
N GLN A 15 0.41 34.51 -31.44
CA GLN A 15 0.12 33.39 -32.37
C GLN A 15 -1.33 32.91 -32.23
N SER A 16 -1.83 32.81 -30.99
CA SER A 16 -3.23 32.44 -30.74
C SER A 16 -4.21 33.47 -31.27
N ALA A 17 -3.87 34.78 -31.16
CA ALA A 17 -4.65 35.87 -31.76
C ALA A 17 -4.69 35.77 -33.28
N GLN A 18 -3.58 35.40 -33.90
CA GLN A 18 -3.51 35.16 -35.37
C GLN A 18 -4.35 33.97 -35.75
N GLN A 19 -4.26 32.86 -35.04
CA GLN A 19 -5.09 31.66 -35.27
C GLN A 19 -6.59 31.97 -35.12
N LEU A 20 -6.99 32.76 -34.12
CA LEU A 20 -8.35 33.22 -33.94
C LEU A 20 -8.85 34.05 -35.15
N ALA A 21 -8.02 34.93 -35.66
CA ALA A 21 -8.35 35.72 -36.87
C ALA A 21 -8.56 34.79 -38.09
N VAL A 22 -7.67 33.80 -38.28
CA VAL A 22 -7.79 32.80 -39.36
C VAL A 22 -9.08 31.98 -39.23
N SER A 23 -9.30 31.42 -38.04
CA SER A 23 -10.45 30.56 -37.78
C SER A 23 -11.79 31.31 -37.94
N SER A 24 -11.78 32.61 -37.66
CA SER A 24 -12.95 33.49 -37.78
C SER A 24 -13.08 34.08 -39.23
N SER A 25 -12.18 33.72 -40.15
CA SER A 25 -12.16 34.25 -41.51
C SER A 25 -11.99 35.77 -41.59
N HIS A 26 -11.24 36.38 -40.67
CA HIS A 26 -10.95 37.80 -40.65
C HIS A 26 -9.63 38.09 -41.38
N GLN A 27 -9.59 39.13 -42.24
CA GLN A 27 -8.40 39.55 -43.02
C GLN A 27 -7.43 40.39 -42.18
N GLN A 28 -7.89 40.95 -41.06
CA GLN A 28 -7.13 41.86 -40.22
C GLN A 28 -7.02 41.35 -38.82
N LEU A 29 -5.84 41.51 -38.21
CA LEU A 29 -5.62 41.24 -36.79
C LEU A 29 -6.01 42.49 -36.01
N GLU A 30 -7.08 42.39 -35.21
CA GLU A 30 -7.60 43.48 -34.38
C GLU A 30 -7.37 43.25 -32.90
N GLN A 31 -7.49 44.30 -32.08
CA GLN A 31 -7.30 44.26 -30.63
C GLN A 31 -8.14 43.21 -29.89
N VAL A 32 -9.35 42.90 -30.41
CA VAL A 32 -10.24 41.89 -29.80
C VAL A 32 -9.69 40.48 -29.93
N HIS A 33 -8.92 40.17 -30.98
CA HIS A 33 -8.26 38.87 -31.14
C HIS A 33 -7.16 38.69 -30.05
N LEU A 34 -6.37 39.74 -29.81
CA LEU A 34 -5.36 39.73 -28.79
C LEU A 34 -6.00 39.61 -27.38
N LEU A 35 -7.05 40.37 -27.13
CA LEU A 35 -7.77 40.29 -25.85
C LEU A 35 -8.28 38.86 -25.58
N LEU A 36 -8.92 38.23 -26.57
CA LEU A 36 -9.40 36.86 -26.44
C LEU A 36 -8.27 35.86 -26.28
N ALA A 37 -7.17 36.01 -26.97
CA ALA A 37 -5.98 35.18 -26.81
C ALA A 37 -5.42 35.24 -25.39
N LEU A 38 -5.32 36.45 -24.82
CA LEU A 38 -4.87 36.66 -23.45
C LEU A 38 -5.84 36.08 -22.40
N LEU A 39 -7.16 36.17 -22.66
CA LEU A 39 -8.18 35.61 -21.73
C LEU A 39 -8.21 34.10 -21.73
N ARG A 40 -7.92 33.44 -22.86
CA ARG A 40 -7.96 31.99 -23.05
C ARG A 40 -6.66 31.27 -22.74
N GLN A 41 -5.62 32.01 -22.38
CA GLN A 41 -4.32 31.41 -22.11
C GLN A 41 -4.38 30.58 -20.84
N GLU A 42 -4.15 29.28 -20.94
CA GLU A 42 -4.16 28.37 -19.80
C GLU A 42 -3.06 28.73 -18.80
N GLY A 43 -3.45 28.89 -17.53
CA GLY A 43 -2.54 29.36 -16.49
C GLY A 43 -1.99 30.78 -16.75
N GLY A 44 -2.62 31.57 -17.62
CA GLY A 44 -2.18 32.92 -17.98
C GLY A 44 -2.31 33.94 -16.84
N LEU A 45 -1.42 34.92 -16.83
CA LEU A 45 -1.42 36.01 -15.85
C LEU A 45 -2.68 36.89 -15.94
N ILE A 46 -3.19 37.15 -17.12
CA ILE A 46 -4.31 38.05 -17.32
C ILE A 46 -5.61 37.55 -16.68
N PRO A 47 -6.03 36.26 -16.83
CA PRO A 47 -7.15 35.70 -16.07
C PRO A 47 -6.98 35.83 -14.55
N GLN A 48 -5.77 35.67 -14.02
CA GLN A 48 -5.50 35.81 -12.57
C GLN A 48 -5.65 37.26 -12.13
N LEU A 49 -5.12 38.21 -12.89
CA LEU A 49 -5.27 39.66 -12.61
C LEU A 49 -6.76 40.07 -12.57
N LEU A 50 -7.55 39.60 -13.54
CA LEU A 50 -8.97 39.93 -13.63
C LEU A 50 -9.76 39.34 -12.43
N ARG A 51 -9.44 38.13 -12.00
CA ARG A 51 -10.05 37.56 -10.77
C ARG A 51 -9.68 38.35 -9.52
N LYS A 52 -8.44 38.82 -9.40
CA LYS A 52 -8.04 39.71 -8.29
C LYS A 52 -8.73 41.11 -8.33
N MET A 53 -9.24 41.50 -9.50
CA MET A 53 -10.04 42.69 -9.68
C MET A 53 -11.56 42.43 -9.49
N ASP A 54 -11.94 41.25 -9.00
CA ASP A 54 -13.34 40.78 -8.85
C ASP A 54 -14.13 40.73 -10.17
N ILE A 55 -13.43 40.46 -11.29
CA ILE A 55 -14.04 40.36 -12.62
C ILE A 55 -14.15 38.89 -13.02
N THR A 56 -15.36 38.48 -13.38
CA THR A 56 -15.63 37.14 -13.91
C THR A 56 -15.06 37.00 -15.34
N VAL A 57 -14.01 36.22 -15.50
CA VAL A 57 -13.27 36.05 -16.77
C VAL A 57 -14.20 35.51 -17.86
N GLU A 58 -15.03 34.53 -17.55
CA GLU A 58 -15.97 33.88 -18.44
C GLU A 58 -17.00 34.88 -19.02
N SER A 59 -17.43 35.86 -18.20
CA SER A 59 -18.36 36.91 -18.62
C SER A 59 -17.69 37.89 -19.59
N LEU A 60 -16.45 38.31 -19.30
CA LEU A 60 -15.68 39.19 -20.17
C LEU A 60 -15.32 38.49 -21.50
N GLU A 61 -14.98 37.20 -21.45
CA GLU A 61 -14.70 36.39 -22.62
C GLU A 61 -15.93 36.28 -23.54
N ALA A 62 -17.10 35.96 -22.95
CA ALA A 62 -18.35 35.87 -23.71
C ALA A 62 -18.70 37.22 -24.39
N ALA A 63 -18.48 38.32 -23.69
CA ALA A 63 -18.68 39.65 -24.23
C ALA A 63 -17.67 39.97 -25.36
N ALA A 64 -16.39 39.61 -25.21
CA ALA A 64 -15.36 39.77 -26.24
C ALA A 64 -15.64 38.91 -27.50
N VAL A 65 -16.16 37.66 -27.29
CA VAL A 65 -16.65 36.83 -28.41
C VAL A 65 -17.82 37.49 -29.15
N SER A 66 -18.70 38.16 -28.45
CA SER A 66 -19.79 38.91 -29.08
C SER A 66 -19.26 40.08 -29.94
N GLU A 67 -18.23 40.79 -29.46
CA GLU A 67 -17.56 41.85 -30.25
C GLU A 67 -16.82 41.25 -31.47
N LEU A 68 -16.16 40.11 -31.32
CA LEU A 68 -15.48 39.42 -32.41
C LEU A 68 -16.47 39.06 -33.56
N ARG A 69 -17.67 38.67 -33.21
CA ARG A 69 -18.73 38.32 -34.24
C ARG A 69 -19.23 39.53 -35.01
N LYS A 70 -18.97 40.75 -34.61
CA LYS A 70 -19.36 41.96 -35.36
C LYS A 70 -18.38 42.30 -36.47
N ILE A 71 -17.18 41.69 -36.46
CA ILE A 71 -16.19 41.90 -37.51
C ILE A 71 -16.61 41.13 -38.79
N PRO A 72 -16.60 41.76 -39.95
CA PRO A 72 -17.01 41.12 -41.18
C PRO A 72 -16.10 39.95 -41.56
N ALA A 73 -16.68 38.75 -41.68
CA ALA A 73 -15.98 37.57 -42.18
C ALA A 73 -15.95 37.58 -43.73
N VAL A 74 -14.78 37.44 -44.34
CA VAL A 74 -14.61 37.37 -45.79
C VAL A 74 -14.57 35.91 -46.23
N LYS A 75 -15.64 35.47 -46.90
CA LYS A 75 -15.71 34.12 -47.51
C LYS A 75 -15.20 34.21 -48.97
N GLY A 76 -14.00 33.67 -49.23
CA GLY A 76 -13.54 33.37 -50.61
C GLY A 76 -12.14 33.82 -50.93
N SER A 77 -11.33 32.88 -51.24
CA SER A 77 -10.16 32.72 -52.12
C SER A 77 -8.86 32.28 -51.44
N ARG A 78 -8.04 31.53 -52.21
CA ARG A 78 -6.88 30.73 -51.86
C ARG A 78 -5.59 31.47 -51.41
N GLU A 79 -5.66 32.74 -51.01
CA GLU A 79 -4.51 33.52 -50.58
C GLU A 79 -4.70 34.03 -49.12
N MET A 80 -4.86 33.08 -48.16
CA MET A 80 -4.92 33.41 -46.71
C MET A 80 -3.56 33.58 -46.04
N ASP A 81 -2.46 33.65 -46.79
CA ASP A 81 -1.12 33.75 -46.25
C ASP A 81 -0.65 35.18 -45.92
N ARG A 82 -1.47 36.22 -46.15
CA ARG A 82 -1.13 37.60 -45.84
C ARG A 82 -2.14 38.23 -44.88
N PHE A 83 -1.78 38.28 -43.61
CA PHE A 83 -2.51 39.01 -42.60
C PHE A 83 -2.06 40.47 -42.56
N TYR A 84 -3.02 41.41 -42.54
CA TYR A 84 -2.78 42.77 -42.26
C TYR A 84 -2.99 43.05 -40.76
N ILE A 85 -2.02 43.69 -40.12
CA ILE A 85 -2.15 44.18 -38.77
C ILE A 85 -2.83 45.55 -38.85
N THR A 86 -3.89 45.76 -38.08
CA THR A 86 -4.54 47.10 -38.05
C THR A 86 -3.64 48.12 -37.41
N ALA A 87 -3.82 49.43 -37.78
CA ALA A 87 -3.05 50.51 -37.18
C ALA A 87 -3.22 50.57 -35.64
N ASP A 88 -4.39 50.21 -35.14
CA ASP A 88 -4.69 50.16 -33.70
C ASP A 88 -3.92 48.99 -33.00
N MET A 89 -3.79 47.85 -33.67
CA MET A 89 -3.01 46.74 -33.17
C MET A 89 -1.51 47.01 -33.21
N ASP A 90 -1.00 47.67 -34.26
CA ASP A 90 0.40 48.12 -34.35
C ASP A 90 0.74 49.16 -33.29
N SER A 91 -0.19 50.09 -33.00
CA SER A 91 -0.10 51.01 -31.86
C SER A 91 -0.04 50.28 -30.52
N THR A 92 -0.80 49.18 -30.36
CA THR A 92 -0.78 48.37 -29.13
C THR A 92 0.57 47.68 -28.90
N PHE A 93 1.16 47.08 -29.93
CA PHE A 93 2.50 46.48 -29.80
C PHE A 93 3.58 47.54 -29.50
N SER A 94 3.53 48.68 -30.17
CA SER A 94 4.45 49.77 -29.86
C SER A 94 4.27 50.30 -28.45
N ALA A 95 3.05 50.43 -27.97
CA ALA A 95 2.75 50.81 -26.60
C ALA A 95 3.25 49.78 -25.58
N ALA A 96 3.18 48.49 -25.90
CA ALA A 96 3.69 47.44 -25.04
C ALA A 96 5.22 47.48 -24.85
N GLU A 97 5.96 47.81 -25.92
CA GLU A 97 7.42 48.03 -25.85
C GLU A 97 7.76 49.25 -24.99
N VAL A 98 6.99 50.30 -25.08
CA VAL A 98 7.16 51.50 -24.23
C VAL A 98 6.83 51.18 -22.75
N GLN A 99 5.79 50.40 -22.49
CA GLN A 99 5.45 49.97 -21.13
C GLN A 99 6.57 49.09 -20.51
N ALA A 100 7.14 48.15 -21.26
CA ALA A 100 8.25 47.33 -20.81
C ALA A 100 9.49 48.18 -20.45
N GLN A 101 9.82 49.16 -21.31
CA GLN A 101 10.92 50.10 -21.01
C GLN A 101 10.63 50.97 -19.79
N ALA A 102 9.37 51.45 -19.61
CA ALA A 102 8.97 52.25 -18.46
C ALA A 102 9.10 51.46 -17.13
N MET A 103 8.80 50.18 -17.19
CA MET A 103 8.95 49.24 -16.06
C MET A 103 10.38 48.71 -15.87
N LYS A 104 11.30 49.07 -16.78
CA LYS A 104 12.71 48.61 -16.80
C LYS A 104 12.82 47.09 -16.97
N ASP A 105 11.94 46.51 -17.76
CA ASP A 105 11.91 45.09 -18.11
C ASP A 105 12.68 44.89 -19.42
N GLU A 106 13.37 43.72 -19.54
CA GLU A 106 14.17 43.37 -20.71
C GLU A 106 13.33 42.71 -21.81
N PHE A 107 12.19 42.11 -21.43
CA PHE A 107 11.27 41.45 -22.34
C PHE A 107 9.85 42.01 -22.23
N VAL A 108 9.13 41.98 -23.33
CA VAL A 108 7.71 42.32 -23.39
C VAL A 108 6.90 41.10 -23.01
N SER A 109 6.26 41.13 -21.83
CA SER A 109 5.41 40.04 -21.31
C SER A 109 3.93 40.30 -21.55
N VAL A 110 3.08 39.35 -21.18
CA VAL A 110 1.61 39.42 -21.39
C VAL A 110 0.97 40.61 -20.65
N GLU A 111 1.51 41.00 -19.49
CA GLU A 111 1.03 42.18 -18.75
C GLU A 111 1.30 43.47 -19.53
N HIS A 112 2.41 43.58 -20.23
CA HIS A 112 2.70 44.76 -21.05
C HIS A 112 1.74 44.85 -22.24
N LEU A 113 1.42 43.70 -22.87
CA LEU A 113 0.42 43.63 -23.91
C LEU A 113 -0.98 44.03 -23.40
N PHE A 114 -1.35 43.57 -22.20
CA PHE A 114 -2.64 43.91 -21.61
C PHE A 114 -2.75 45.39 -21.19
N LEU A 115 -1.70 45.95 -20.57
CA LEU A 115 -1.65 47.36 -20.21
C LEU A 115 -1.63 48.26 -21.47
N ALA A 116 -0.94 47.85 -22.52
CA ALA A 116 -0.97 48.55 -23.78
C ALA A 116 -2.36 48.51 -24.44
N LEU A 117 -3.06 47.35 -24.34
CA LEU A 117 -4.46 47.28 -24.77
C LEU A 117 -5.35 48.26 -24.03
N LEU A 118 -5.16 48.42 -22.68
CA LEU A 118 -5.92 49.39 -21.89
C LEU A 118 -5.68 50.83 -22.31
N ASP A 119 -4.43 51.17 -22.68
CA ASP A 119 -4.05 52.52 -23.15
C ASP A 119 -4.53 52.81 -24.58
N THR A 120 -4.54 51.82 -25.46
CA THR A 120 -4.77 52.01 -26.92
C THR A 120 -6.13 51.52 -27.38
N ALA A 121 -6.96 50.94 -26.47
CA ALA A 121 -8.25 50.37 -26.81
C ALA A 121 -9.15 51.28 -27.56
N ARG A 122 -9.73 50.82 -28.68
CA ARG A 122 -10.73 51.51 -29.51
C ARG A 122 -11.92 50.63 -29.77
N GLY A 123 -13.02 51.27 -30.22
CA GLY A 123 -14.25 50.55 -30.61
C GLY A 123 -14.80 49.63 -29.53
N GLY A 124 -15.11 48.38 -29.89
CA GLY A 124 -15.72 47.39 -29.00
C GLY A 124 -14.86 47.03 -27.79
N VAL A 125 -13.52 46.92 -27.93
CA VAL A 125 -12.60 46.63 -26.81
C VAL A 125 -12.63 47.72 -25.75
N LYS A 126 -12.67 48.99 -26.16
CA LYS A 126 -12.80 50.13 -25.24
C LYS A 126 -14.12 50.07 -24.47
N THR A 127 -15.23 49.81 -25.15
CA THR A 127 -16.57 49.67 -24.53
C THR A 127 -16.58 48.51 -23.53
N LEU A 128 -15.92 47.38 -23.82
CA LEU A 128 -15.76 46.27 -22.88
C LEU A 128 -15.04 46.68 -21.61
N PHE A 129 -13.90 47.37 -21.73
CA PHE A 129 -13.14 47.82 -20.57
C PHE A 129 -13.92 48.82 -19.71
N GLU A 130 -14.68 49.74 -20.36
CA GLU A 130 -15.54 50.67 -19.63
C GLU A 130 -16.72 49.95 -18.92
N THR A 131 -17.34 48.96 -19.58
CA THR A 131 -18.47 48.20 -19.03
C THR A 131 -18.07 47.41 -17.80
N TYR A 132 -16.93 46.74 -17.87
CA TYR A 132 -16.39 45.92 -16.76
C TYR A 132 -15.51 46.74 -15.78
N ARG A 133 -15.43 48.05 -15.96
CA ARG A 133 -14.65 48.99 -15.12
C ARG A 133 -13.17 48.60 -15.02
N ILE A 134 -12.60 48.10 -16.09
CA ILE A 134 -11.18 47.72 -16.16
C ILE A 134 -10.40 48.97 -16.48
N THR A 135 -9.66 49.50 -15.50
CA THR A 135 -8.80 50.66 -15.67
C THR A 135 -7.35 50.30 -15.52
N LYS A 136 -6.45 51.04 -16.16
CA LYS A 136 -5.01 50.81 -16.04
C LYS A 136 -4.54 50.90 -14.59
N GLU A 137 -5.13 51.79 -13.79
CA GLU A 137 -4.77 51.99 -12.39
C GLU A 137 -5.11 50.76 -11.55
N ASN A 138 -6.30 50.14 -11.78
CA ASN A 138 -6.71 48.92 -11.10
C ASN A 138 -5.89 47.74 -11.56
N ALA A 139 -5.58 47.63 -12.85
CA ALA A 139 -4.71 46.60 -13.41
C ALA A 139 -3.28 46.66 -12.85
N LEU A 140 -2.72 47.88 -12.71
CA LEU A 140 -1.40 48.08 -12.11
C LEU A 140 -1.38 47.71 -10.62
N LYS A 141 -2.43 48.02 -9.85
CA LYS A 141 -2.54 47.61 -8.45
C LYS A 141 -2.64 46.08 -8.32
N ALA A 142 -3.45 45.45 -9.17
CA ALA A 142 -3.52 44.00 -9.21
C ALA A 142 -2.19 43.37 -9.63
N LEU A 143 -1.53 43.89 -10.63
CA LEU A 143 -0.22 43.44 -11.10
C LEU A 143 0.84 43.57 -10.00
N GLN A 144 0.84 44.66 -9.24
CA GLN A 144 1.77 44.82 -8.12
C GLN A 144 1.56 43.79 -7.03
N SER A 145 0.32 43.33 -6.82
CA SER A 145 0.01 42.27 -5.85
C SER A 145 0.42 40.88 -6.32
N VAL A 146 0.56 40.65 -7.64
CA VAL A 146 0.95 39.35 -8.23
C VAL A 146 2.44 39.27 -8.50
N ARG A 147 3.00 40.34 -9.07
CA ARG A 147 4.39 40.44 -9.51
C ARG A 147 5.34 40.97 -8.42
N GLY A 148 4.83 41.63 -7.41
CA GLY A 148 5.67 42.34 -6.41
C GLY A 148 6.62 43.35 -7.03
N SER A 149 7.89 43.28 -6.65
CA SER A 149 8.99 44.14 -7.19
C SER A 149 9.84 43.43 -8.27
N GLN A 150 9.42 42.25 -8.74
CA GLN A 150 10.19 41.47 -9.72
C GLN A 150 10.22 42.12 -11.09
N ARG A 151 11.36 41.95 -11.82
CA ARG A 151 11.54 42.45 -13.20
C ARG A 151 11.53 41.28 -14.17
N VAL A 152 11.06 41.53 -15.38
CA VAL A 152 11.07 40.56 -16.48
C VAL A 152 12.46 40.57 -17.11
N THR A 153 13.31 39.65 -16.63
CA THR A 153 14.71 39.49 -17.09
C THR A 153 14.95 38.20 -17.87
N SER A 154 13.91 37.34 -17.95
CA SER A 154 13.95 36.07 -18.71
C SER A 154 12.82 36.01 -19.72
N ASP A 155 12.88 35.05 -20.63
CA ASP A 155 11.87 34.82 -21.66
C ASP A 155 10.63 34.07 -21.13
N SER A 156 10.64 33.59 -19.84
CA SER A 156 9.56 32.88 -19.20
C SER A 156 9.30 33.34 -17.74
N PRO A 157 8.98 34.61 -17.53
CA PRO A 157 8.87 35.22 -16.18
C PRO A 157 7.63 34.77 -15.42
N GLU A 158 6.57 34.33 -16.11
CA GLU A 158 5.29 33.99 -15.50
C GLU A 158 5.38 32.75 -14.59
N GLY A 159 6.42 31.92 -14.74
CA GLY A 159 6.72 30.80 -13.84
C GLY A 159 7.14 31.25 -12.43
N THR A 160 7.57 32.50 -12.28
CA THR A 160 8.09 33.04 -11.02
C THR A 160 7.06 33.86 -10.22
N TYR A 161 5.91 34.19 -10.80
CA TYR A 161 4.88 34.99 -10.16
C TYR A 161 3.98 34.12 -9.27
N ASP A 162 3.65 34.59 -8.06
CA ASP A 162 2.88 33.84 -7.05
C ASP A 162 3.47 32.42 -6.83
N ALA A 163 4.81 32.33 -6.76
CA ALA A 163 5.51 31.05 -6.75
C ALA A 163 5.13 30.19 -5.55
N LEU A 164 4.87 30.77 -4.39
CA LEU A 164 4.40 30.05 -3.20
C LEU A 164 3.01 29.41 -3.41
N GLU A 165 2.06 30.12 -4.04
CA GLU A 165 0.75 29.53 -4.32
C GLU A 165 0.77 28.47 -5.42
N LYS A 166 1.72 28.58 -6.38
CA LYS A 166 1.86 27.60 -7.46
C LYS A 166 2.57 26.32 -7.03
N TYR A 167 3.63 26.45 -6.21
CA TYR A 167 4.53 25.37 -5.88
C TYR A 167 4.47 24.98 -4.41
N GLY A 168 3.48 25.49 -3.66
CA GLY A 168 3.30 25.15 -2.26
C GLY A 168 1.84 25.18 -1.84
N THR A 169 1.61 24.60 -0.69
CA THR A 169 0.28 24.57 -0.05
C THR A 169 0.36 25.27 1.30
N ASP A 170 -0.49 26.26 1.53
CA ASP A 170 -0.63 26.91 2.84
C ASP A 170 -1.38 25.99 3.81
N LEU A 171 -0.65 25.37 4.75
CA LEU A 171 -1.20 24.48 5.76
C LEU A 171 -2.08 25.22 6.78
N VAL A 172 -1.75 26.48 7.12
CA VAL A 172 -2.53 27.28 8.07
C VAL A 172 -3.89 27.67 7.46
N ARG A 173 -3.92 28.01 6.18
CA ARG A 173 -5.16 28.24 5.44
C ARG A 173 -6.04 26.97 5.39
N ARG A 174 -5.44 25.83 5.05
CA ARG A 174 -6.16 24.54 5.05
C ARG A 174 -6.70 24.16 6.43
N ALA A 175 -5.91 24.44 7.48
CA ALA A 175 -6.38 24.22 8.85
C ALA A 175 -7.55 25.12 9.23
N ARG A 176 -7.57 26.39 8.78
CA ARG A 176 -8.71 27.30 8.97
C ARG A 176 -9.96 26.84 8.20
N GLU A 177 -9.79 26.27 7.03
CA GLU A 177 -10.85 25.71 6.20
C GLU A 177 -11.30 24.33 6.68
N GLN A 178 -10.70 23.79 7.74
CA GLN A 178 -10.96 22.46 8.33
C GLN A 178 -10.79 21.27 7.34
N LYS A 179 -9.94 21.46 6.34
CA LYS A 179 -9.65 20.47 5.31
C LYS A 179 -8.50 19.52 5.70
N MET A 180 -8.11 19.48 6.97
CA MET A 180 -7.00 18.69 7.48
C MET A 180 -7.48 17.69 8.52
N ASP A 181 -6.83 16.53 8.55
CA ASP A 181 -7.13 15.50 9.54
C ASP A 181 -6.67 15.92 10.96
N PRO A 182 -7.35 15.48 12.01
CA PRO A 182 -6.92 15.75 13.37
C PRO A 182 -5.60 15.04 13.66
N VAL A 183 -4.63 15.75 14.21
CA VAL A 183 -3.34 15.18 14.58
C VAL A 183 -3.39 14.75 16.04
N ILE A 184 -3.14 13.47 16.29
CA ILE A 184 -3.27 12.82 17.59
C ILE A 184 -1.95 12.15 17.95
N GLY A 185 -1.55 12.20 19.21
CA GLY A 185 -0.41 11.46 19.74
C GLY A 185 0.98 12.01 19.36
N ARG A 186 1.08 13.25 18.83
CA ARG A 186 2.35 13.89 18.43
C ARG A 186 2.65 15.19 19.20
N ASP A 187 2.11 15.31 20.40
CA ASP A 187 2.22 16.52 21.20
C ASP A 187 3.66 16.86 21.62
N GLU A 188 4.47 15.87 21.93
CA GLU A 188 5.86 16.07 22.34
C GLU A 188 6.72 16.53 21.18
N GLU A 189 6.58 15.90 20.01
CA GLU A 189 7.32 16.27 18.80
C GLU A 189 6.95 17.68 18.36
N ILE A 190 5.65 18.04 18.37
CA ILE A 190 5.20 19.39 18.02
C ILE A 190 5.76 20.42 19.01
N ARG A 191 5.76 20.14 20.33
CA ARG A 191 6.39 21.01 21.32
C ARG A 191 7.89 21.18 21.08
N ASN A 192 8.58 20.11 20.70
CA ASN A 192 10.00 20.15 20.36
C ASN A 192 10.24 21.02 19.11
N VAL A 193 9.44 20.87 18.06
CA VAL A 193 9.49 21.72 16.85
C VAL A 193 9.25 23.18 17.23
N VAL A 194 8.24 23.50 18.03
CA VAL A 194 7.96 24.87 18.50
C VAL A 194 9.14 25.44 19.28
N ARG A 195 9.75 24.63 20.17
CA ARG A 195 10.93 25.04 20.94
C ARG A 195 12.11 25.34 20.05
N ILE A 196 12.37 24.52 19.02
CA ILE A 196 13.47 24.71 18.07
C ILE A 196 13.24 25.95 17.22
N LEU A 197 12.05 26.14 16.66
CA LEU A 197 11.69 27.34 15.89
C LEU A 197 11.85 28.64 16.69
N SER A 198 11.70 28.58 18.00
CA SER A 198 11.87 29.74 18.91
C SER A 198 13.31 30.04 19.30
N ARG A 199 14.31 29.24 18.84
CA ARG A 199 15.74 29.46 19.14
C ARG A 199 16.32 30.57 18.28
N LYS A 200 17.39 31.19 18.79
CA LYS A 200 18.16 32.21 18.05
C LYS A 200 19.05 31.60 16.96
N THR A 201 19.52 30.37 17.17
CA THR A 201 20.41 29.65 16.26
C THR A 201 20.00 28.20 16.23
N LYS A 202 20.28 27.45 15.16
CA LYS A 202 19.80 26.08 14.92
C LYS A 202 18.28 26.00 15.09
N ASN A 203 17.59 26.93 14.48
CA ASN A 203 16.15 27.14 14.59
C ASN A 203 15.34 26.45 13.47
N ASN A 204 15.96 25.58 12.70
CA ASN A 204 15.29 24.79 11.68
C ASN A 204 15.21 23.31 12.16
N PRO A 205 14.05 22.81 12.57
CA PRO A 205 13.89 21.40 12.93
C PRO A 205 13.92 20.52 11.70
N VAL A 206 14.49 19.31 11.84
CA VAL A 206 14.36 18.22 10.86
C VAL A 206 13.71 17.05 11.55
N LEU A 207 12.57 16.63 11.05
CA LEU A 207 11.83 15.46 11.49
C LEU A 207 12.49 14.22 10.88
N ILE A 208 13.02 13.35 11.73
CA ILE A 208 13.75 12.17 11.30
C ILE A 208 12.99 10.94 11.78
N GLY A 209 12.66 10.05 10.86
CA GLY A 209 11.94 8.82 11.19
C GLY A 209 11.68 7.98 9.95
N GLU A 210 11.24 6.76 10.16
CA GLU A 210 10.91 5.82 9.09
C GLU A 210 9.73 6.33 8.23
N PRO A 211 9.57 5.84 7.00
CA PRO A 211 8.40 6.16 6.17
C PRO A 211 7.10 5.76 6.88
N GLY A 212 6.05 6.58 6.75
CA GLY A 212 4.73 6.25 7.31
C GLY A 212 4.55 6.47 8.82
N VAL A 213 5.59 6.94 9.56
CA VAL A 213 5.44 7.23 11.01
C VAL A 213 4.70 8.54 11.31
N GLY A 214 4.31 9.32 10.30
CA GLY A 214 3.53 10.55 10.49
C GLY A 214 4.36 11.82 10.65
N LYS A 215 5.51 11.93 9.97
CA LYS A 215 6.36 13.16 9.97
C LYS A 215 5.59 14.38 9.45
N THR A 216 4.88 14.27 8.36
CA THR A 216 4.08 15.32 7.75
C THR A 216 2.96 15.81 8.68
N ALA A 217 2.32 14.88 9.41
CA ALA A 217 1.28 15.18 10.38
C ALA A 217 1.74 16.14 11.50
N ILE A 218 3.04 16.13 11.87
CA ILE A 218 3.59 17.06 12.86
C ILE A 218 3.55 18.50 12.36
N ALA A 219 3.86 18.74 11.09
CA ALA A 219 3.75 20.08 10.48
C ALA A 219 2.30 20.53 10.37
N GLU A 220 1.39 19.62 10.03
CA GLU A 220 -0.05 19.85 10.00
C GLU A 220 -0.61 20.15 11.40
N GLY A 221 -0.20 19.40 12.42
CA GLY A 221 -0.56 19.64 13.81
C GLY A 221 -0.09 20.99 14.33
N LEU A 222 1.12 21.41 13.92
CA LEU A 222 1.61 22.76 14.23
C LEU A 222 0.74 23.83 13.57
N ALA A 223 0.34 23.64 12.30
CA ALA A 223 -0.55 24.58 11.62
C ALA A 223 -1.92 24.69 12.33
N GLN A 224 -2.49 23.56 12.79
CA GLN A 224 -3.73 23.55 13.57
C GLN A 224 -3.58 24.28 14.91
N ARG A 225 -2.44 24.14 15.62
CA ARG A 225 -2.16 24.88 16.85
C ARG A 225 -1.97 26.37 16.62
N ILE A 226 -1.38 26.78 15.49
CA ILE A 226 -1.28 28.19 15.10
C ILE A 226 -2.68 28.79 14.94
N VAL A 227 -3.58 28.11 14.26
CA VAL A 227 -4.98 28.56 14.07
C VAL A 227 -5.71 28.71 15.41
N LYS A 228 -5.49 27.74 16.33
CA LYS A 228 -6.07 27.74 17.69
C LYS A 228 -5.36 28.73 18.64
N LYS A 229 -4.28 29.39 18.19
CA LYS A 229 -3.39 30.24 18.98
C LYS A 229 -2.76 29.52 20.17
N ASP A 230 -2.61 28.20 20.10
CA ASP A 230 -1.95 27.37 21.10
C ASP A 230 -0.43 27.23 20.80
N VAL A 231 0.18 28.36 20.54
CA VAL A 231 1.63 28.49 20.29
C VAL A 231 2.15 29.80 20.89
N PRO A 232 3.47 29.92 21.16
CA PRO A 232 4.06 31.18 21.61
C PRO A 232 3.73 32.35 20.69
N LYS A 233 3.62 33.59 21.25
CA LYS A 233 3.26 34.81 20.51
C LYS A 233 4.07 34.98 19.22
N ALA A 234 5.35 34.62 19.21
CA ALA A 234 6.22 34.74 18.05
C ALA A 234 5.81 33.85 16.85
N LEU A 235 4.97 32.83 17.10
CA LEU A 235 4.51 31.87 16.07
C LEU A 235 3.03 32.05 15.70
N GLN A 236 2.26 32.86 16.45
CA GLN A 236 0.81 32.99 16.25
C GLN A 236 0.42 33.61 14.88
N ASP A 237 1.28 34.49 14.34
CA ASP A 237 1.06 35.17 13.06
C ASP A 237 1.89 34.55 11.91
N LYS A 238 2.50 33.36 12.15
CA LYS A 238 3.25 32.65 11.13
C LYS A 238 2.33 31.79 10.26
N THR A 239 2.77 31.61 9.02
CA THR A 239 2.13 30.71 8.05
C THR A 239 3.10 29.59 7.72
N ILE A 240 2.61 28.36 7.55
CA ILE A 240 3.42 27.22 7.15
C ILE A 240 3.04 26.84 5.72
N PHE A 241 4.03 26.92 4.81
CA PHE A 241 3.88 26.49 3.42
C PHE A 241 4.59 25.16 3.21
N SER A 242 3.84 24.14 2.81
CA SER A 242 4.39 22.87 2.35
C SER A 242 4.81 22.98 0.90
N LEU A 243 6.10 22.80 0.64
CA LEU A 243 6.69 22.90 -0.70
C LEU A 243 6.41 21.60 -1.48
N ASP A 244 5.86 21.74 -2.68
CA ASP A 244 5.64 20.62 -3.60
C ASP A 244 6.82 20.53 -4.58
N MET A 245 7.70 19.58 -4.30
CA MET A 245 8.87 19.31 -5.15
C MET A 245 8.48 18.75 -6.53
N GLY A 246 7.39 17.98 -6.59
CA GLY A 246 6.88 17.46 -7.85
C GLY A 246 6.41 18.58 -8.78
N ALA A 247 5.66 19.53 -8.25
CA ALA A 247 5.20 20.70 -9.01
C ALA A 247 6.35 21.61 -9.47
N LEU A 248 7.40 21.76 -8.67
CA LEU A 248 8.59 22.52 -9.06
C LEU A 248 9.34 21.91 -10.25
N ILE A 249 9.40 20.59 -10.31
CA ILE A 249 10.12 19.83 -11.36
C ILE A 249 9.24 19.63 -12.58
N ALA A 250 7.93 19.47 -12.41
CA ALA A 250 7.00 19.20 -13.50
C ALA A 250 7.04 20.28 -14.58
N GLY A 251 7.24 19.86 -15.83
CA GLY A 251 7.29 20.77 -16.99
C GLY A 251 8.56 21.62 -17.10
N ALA A 252 9.53 21.49 -16.21
CA ALA A 252 10.84 22.13 -16.38
C ALA A 252 11.66 21.36 -17.43
N LYS A 253 11.86 21.93 -18.62
CA LYS A 253 12.63 21.33 -19.72
C LYS A 253 14.14 21.39 -19.48
N TYR A 254 14.59 22.38 -18.73
CA TYR A 254 16.01 22.65 -18.47
C TYR A 254 16.25 22.89 -16.98
N ARG A 255 17.44 22.54 -16.52
CA ARG A 255 17.92 22.74 -15.13
C ARG A 255 17.70 24.18 -14.63
N GLY A 256 17.92 25.18 -15.47
CA GLY A 256 17.77 26.58 -15.12
C GLY A 256 16.34 26.96 -14.69
N GLU A 257 15.33 26.39 -15.31
CA GLU A 257 13.93 26.70 -14.99
C GLU A 257 13.54 26.25 -13.57
N PHE A 258 13.99 25.08 -13.13
CA PHE A 258 13.79 24.62 -11.76
C PHE A 258 14.49 25.56 -10.75
N GLU A 259 15.76 25.92 -11.01
CA GLU A 259 16.51 26.83 -10.15
C GLU A 259 15.84 28.22 -10.07
N GLU A 260 15.28 28.72 -11.17
CA GLU A 260 14.54 29.97 -11.19
C GLU A 260 13.23 29.91 -10.39
N ARG A 261 12.46 28.83 -10.54
CA ARG A 261 11.23 28.61 -9.76
C ARG A 261 11.52 28.51 -8.27
N LEU A 262 12.52 27.72 -7.88
CA LEU A 262 12.93 27.60 -6.47
C LEU A 262 13.45 28.94 -5.92
N LYS A 263 14.25 29.72 -6.69
CA LYS A 263 14.68 31.07 -6.31
C LYS A 263 13.49 31.99 -6.11
N ALA A 264 12.47 31.92 -6.96
CA ALA A 264 11.26 32.72 -6.82
C ALA A 264 10.53 32.44 -5.52
N VAL A 265 10.31 31.14 -5.20
CA VAL A 265 9.73 30.70 -3.91
C VAL A 265 10.54 31.22 -2.73
N LEU A 266 11.86 31.03 -2.78
CA LEU A 266 12.75 31.49 -1.70
C LEU A 266 12.78 33.00 -1.52
N ASN A 267 12.66 33.78 -2.59
CA ASN A 267 12.57 35.24 -2.54
C ASN A 267 11.25 35.67 -1.89
N GLU A 268 10.12 35.07 -2.24
CA GLU A 268 8.85 35.38 -1.59
C GLU A 268 8.89 35.06 -0.09
N VAL A 269 9.49 33.93 0.30
CA VAL A 269 9.71 33.59 1.71
C VAL A 269 10.56 34.64 2.39
N LYS A 270 11.63 35.09 1.79
CA LYS A 270 12.52 36.16 2.31
C LYS A 270 11.79 37.50 2.46
N GLU A 271 11.01 37.91 1.45
CA GLU A 271 10.23 39.16 1.48
C GLU A 271 9.13 39.15 2.54
N SER A 272 8.70 37.99 2.99
CA SER A 272 7.74 37.85 4.10
C SER A 272 8.29 38.27 5.46
N ASP A 273 9.58 38.58 5.57
CA ASP A 273 10.27 39.01 6.81
C ASP A 273 10.07 37.98 7.93
N GLY A 274 10.25 36.70 7.58
CA GLY A 274 10.15 35.57 8.50
C GLY A 274 8.73 35.21 8.96
N ARG A 275 7.68 35.73 8.32
CA ARG A 275 6.29 35.31 8.59
C ARG A 275 5.99 33.92 8.04
N ILE A 276 6.70 33.47 7.02
CA ILE A 276 6.51 32.17 6.38
C ILE A 276 7.55 31.20 6.91
N ILE A 277 7.08 30.01 7.30
CA ILE A 277 7.88 28.83 7.61
C ILE A 277 7.68 27.85 6.48
N LEU A 278 8.76 27.43 5.83
CA LEU A 278 8.70 26.48 4.73
C LEU A 278 8.75 25.06 5.28
N PHE A 279 7.77 24.22 4.98
CA PHE A 279 7.84 22.79 5.23
C PHE A 279 8.35 22.08 3.97
N ILE A 280 9.40 21.30 4.11
CA ILE A 280 10.05 20.56 3.02
C ILE A 280 10.01 19.09 3.39
N ASP A 281 9.09 18.36 2.78
CA ASP A 281 9.10 16.90 2.87
C ASP A 281 10.20 16.34 1.97
N GLU A 282 10.75 15.20 2.34
CA GLU A 282 11.90 14.58 1.67
C GLU A 282 13.06 15.60 1.45
N LEU A 283 13.47 16.30 2.52
CA LEU A 283 14.50 17.33 2.47
C LEU A 283 15.78 16.89 1.74
N HIS A 284 16.10 15.61 1.76
CA HIS A 284 17.24 15.01 1.08
C HIS A 284 17.19 15.20 -0.44
N THR A 285 16.01 15.31 -1.05
CA THR A 285 15.85 15.51 -2.50
C THR A 285 16.40 16.86 -2.95
N ILE A 286 16.31 17.87 -2.10
CA ILE A 286 16.85 19.21 -2.38
C ILE A 286 18.35 19.26 -2.11
N VAL A 287 18.82 18.57 -1.07
CA VAL A 287 20.20 18.66 -0.58
C VAL A 287 21.11 17.64 -1.27
N GLY A 288 20.59 16.48 -1.65
CA GLY A 288 21.34 15.34 -2.21
C GLY A 288 21.49 15.31 -3.72
N ALA A 289 20.73 16.10 -4.43
CA ALA A 289 20.62 16.06 -5.89
C ALA A 289 21.89 16.44 -6.67
N GLY A 290 22.99 16.82 -5.98
CA GLY A 290 24.22 17.33 -6.60
C GLY A 290 25.36 16.33 -6.85
N LYS A 291 25.22 15.05 -6.54
CA LYS A 291 26.36 14.09 -6.59
C LYS A 291 26.47 13.23 -7.84
N THR A 292 25.45 13.17 -8.68
CA THR A 292 25.52 12.55 -10.01
C THR A 292 25.73 13.61 -11.08
N GLU A 293 26.59 13.35 -12.07
CA GLU A 293 26.81 14.27 -13.21
C GLU A 293 25.45 14.58 -13.87
N GLY A 294 24.98 15.84 -13.72
CA GLY A 294 23.70 16.30 -14.26
C GLY A 294 22.58 16.51 -13.25
N SER A 295 22.76 16.19 -11.95
CA SER A 295 21.72 16.40 -10.94
C SER A 295 21.70 17.84 -10.39
N MET A 296 20.50 18.26 -9.95
CA MET A 296 20.21 19.62 -9.50
C MET A 296 20.75 19.86 -8.08
N ASP A 297 21.64 20.82 -7.88
CA ASP A 297 22.16 21.20 -6.56
C ASP A 297 21.39 22.39 -5.98
N ALA A 298 20.14 22.16 -5.58
CA ALA A 298 19.31 23.16 -4.91
C ALA A 298 19.81 23.49 -3.50
N GLY A 299 20.63 22.62 -2.91
CA GLY A 299 21.25 22.86 -1.61
C GLY A 299 22.08 24.13 -1.55
N ASN A 300 22.77 24.47 -2.63
CA ASN A 300 23.56 25.70 -2.72
C ASN A 300 22.71 26.98 -2.69
N LEU A 301 21.43 26.92 -3.01
CA LEU A 301 20.50 28.04 -2.90
C LEU A 301 20.00 28.24 -1.47
N LEU A 302 19.73 27.12 -0.76
CA LEU A 302 19.24 27.12 0.62
C LEU A 302 20.31 27.50 1.63
N LYS A 303 21.54 26.99 1.48
CA LYS A 303 22.64 27.18 2.44
C LYS A 303 22.89 28.65 2.82
N PRO A 304 23.00 29.61 1.88
CA PRO A 304 23.24 31.04 2.22
C PRO A 304 22.08 31.66 3.02
N MET A 305 20.83 31.29 2.69
CA MET A 305 19.63 31.85 3.33
C MET A 305 19.46 31.29 4.74
N LEU A 306 19.66 29.99 4.93
CA LEU A 306 19.72 29.35 6.25
C LEU A 306 20.86 29.92 7.10
N ALA A 307 22.01 30.21 6.48
CA ALA A 307 23.16 30.78 7.18
C ALA A 307 22.89 32.19 7.70
N ARG A 308 22.15 33.00 6.95
CA ARG A 308 21.82 34.39 7.33
C ARG A 308 20.55 34.48 8.19
N GLY A 309 19.80 33.35 8.39
CA GLY A 309 18.54 33.35 9.12
C GLY A 309 17.38 33.98 8.33
N GLU A 310 17.54 34.11 7.01
CA GLU A 310 16.53 34.67 6.10
C GLU A 310 15.44 33.62 5.78
N LEU A 311 15.72 32.33 6.03
CA LEU A 311 14.81 31.21 5.81
C LEU A 311 14.58 30.45 7.11
N HIS A 312 13.31 30.27 7.46
CA HIS A 312 12.87 29.33 8.48
C HIS A 312 12.23 28.11 7.80
N CYS A 313 12.73 26.92 8.09
CA CYS A 313 12.16 25.72 7.52
C CYS A 313 12.03 24.57 8.53
N ILE A 314 11.07 23.70 8.28
CA ILE A 314 10.88 22.39 8.90
C ILE A 314 11.17 21.36 7.80
N GLY A 315 12.19 20.55 7.99
CA GLY A 315 12.49 19.44 7.07
C GLY A 315 11.92 18.13 7.57
N ALA A 316 11.64 17.20 6.66
CA ALA A 316 11.34 15.81 7.00
C ALA A 316 12.19 14.88 6.13
N THR A 317 12.72 13.79 6.71
CA THR A 317 13.57 12.82 6.01
C THR A 317 13.67 11.52 6.82
N THR A 318 14.27 10.48 6.26
CA THR A 318 14.62 9.27 7.00
C THR A 318 15.96 9.41 7.74
N LEU A 319 16.26 8.48 8.66
CA LEU A 319 17.52 8.50 9.41
C LEU A 319 18.74 8.31 8.51
N ASP A 320 18.64 7.40 7.55
CA ASP A 320 19.74 7.08 6.64
C ASP A 320 20.02 8.24 5.68
N GLU A 321 18.98 8.88 5.14
CA GLU A 321 19.09 10.06 4.29
C GLU A 321 19.63 11.27 5.06
N TYR A 322 19.21 11.44 6.32
CA TYR A 322 19.76 12.49 7.17
C TYR A 322 21.26 12.32 7.37
N ARG A 323 21.72 11.10 7.71
CA ARG A 323 23.15 10.77 7.86
C ARG A 323 23.92 10.96 6.55
N GLN A 324 23.33 10.57 5.43
CA GLN A 324 23.99 10.61 4.12
C GLN A 324 24.13 12.02 3.56
N TYR A 325 23.11 12.85 3.70
CA TYR A 325 23.01 14.14 2.98
C TYR A 325 23.13 15.36 3.88
N ILE A 326 22.68 15.31 5.14
CA ILE A 326 22.63 16.49 6.02
C ILE A 326 23.77 16.46 7.03
N GLU A 327 23.98 15.38 7.73
CA GLU A 327 25.03 15.25 8.76
C GLU A 327 26.44 15.36 8.17
N LYS A 328 26.66 14.89 6.95
CA LYS A 328 27.96 15.00 6.26
C LYS A 328 28.27 16.42 5.75
N ASP A 329 27.28 17.32 5.72
CA ASP A 329 27.44 18.70 5.29
C ASP A 329 27.51 19.62 6.50
N ALA A 330 28.72 20.07 6.85
CA ALA A 330 28.95 20.88 8.04
C ALA A 330 28.16 22.22 8.06
N ALA A 331 27.75 22.73 6.88
CA ALA A 331 26.95 23.95 6.80
C ALA A 331 25.50 23.71 7.18
N LEU A 332 24.94 22.57 6.80
CA LEU A 332 23.57 22.17 7.11
C LEU A 332 23.45 21.62 8.55
N GLU A 333 24.38 20.77 8.98
CA GLU A 333 24.40 20.22 10.34
C GLU A 333 24.37 21.32 11.43
N ARG A 334 25.03 22.43 11.19
CA ARG A 334 25.06 23.57 12.13
C ARG A 334 23.76 24.38 12.13
N ARG A 335 22.85 24.15 11.18
CA ARG A 335 21.61 24.93 10.99
C ARG A 335 20.37 24.15 11.32
N PHE A 336 20.41 22.84 11.06
CA PHE A 336 19.32 21.95 11.38
C PHE A 336 19.45 21.31 12.76
N GLN A 337 18.31 21.09 13.40
CA GLN A 337 18.22 20.39 14.67
C GLN A 337 17.34 19.16 14.50
N PRO A 338 17.87 17.94 14.70
CA PRO A 338 17.09 16.72 14.56
C PRO A 338 16.00 16.61 15.63
N VAL A 339 14.82 16.15 15.21
CA VAL A 339 13.69 15.72 16.03
C VAL A 339 13.37 14.30 15.60
N LEU A 340 13.63 13.35 16.48
CA LEU A 340 13.34 11.95 16.22
C LEU A 340 11.83 11.70 16.30
N VAL A 341 11.27 11.07 15.27
CA VAL A 341 9.87 10.67 15.18
C VAL A 341 9.83 9.16 15.15
N ASN A 342 9.56 8.57 16.30
CA ASN A 342 9.47 7.12 16.44
C ASN A 342 8.14 6.59 15.91
N GLU A 343 8.13 5.28 15.57
CA GLU A 343 6.90 4.54 15.32
C GLU A 343 6.00 4.63 16.58
N PRO A 344 4.70 4.99 16.46
CA PRO A 344 3.79 5.02 17.59
C PRO A 344 3.52 3.60 18.11
N THR A 345 3.13 3.50 19.38
CA THR A 345 2.69 2.23 19.94
C THR A 345 1.36 1.77 19.34
N VAL A 346 0.98 0.51 19.61
CA VAL A 346 -0.33 -0.01 19.18
C VAL A 346 -1.46 0.80 19.80
N GLU A 347 -1.33 1.17 21.10
CA GLU A 347 -2.30 1.98 21.84
C GLU A 347 -2.44 3.38 21.23
N ASP A 348 -1.33 4.04 20.91
CA ASP A 348 -1.34 5.35 20.27
C ASP A 348 -1.99 5.25 18.87
N THR A 349 -1.68 4.19 18.13
CA THR A 349 -2.29 3.94 16.80
C THR A 349 -3.80 3.75 16.88
N ILE A 350 -4.29 3.01 17.88
CA ILE A 350 -5.73 2.86 18.12
C ILE A 350 -6.37 4.24 18.39
N ALA A 351 -5.71 5.09 19.19
CA ALA A 351 -6.21 6.45 19.45
C ALA A 351 -6.24 7.31 18.18
N ILE A 352 -5.20 7.21 17.34
CA ILE A 352 -5.13 7.90 16.04
C ILE A 352 -6.27 7.43 15.13
N LEU A 353 -6.46 6.12 14.97
CA LEU A 353 -7.52 5.56 14.13
C LEU A 353 -8.92 5.95 14.62
N ARG A 354 -9.16 5.98 15.95
CA ARG A 354 -10.42 6.47 16.51
C ARG A 354 -10.69 7.93 16.16
N GLY A 355 -9.66 8.77 16.15
CA GLY A 355 -9.78 10.17 15.76
C GLY A 355 -10.01 10.39 14.27
N LEU A 356 -9.54 9.46 13.42
CA LEU A 356 -9.75 9.50 11.97
C LEU A 356 -11.08 8.84 11.54
N LYS A 357 -11.65 7.97 12.40
CA LYS A 357 -12.81 7.13 12.12
C LYS A 357 -13.94 7.86 11.43
N GLU A 358 -14.43 8.98 12.01
CA GLU A 358 -15.60 9.71 11.49
C GLU A 358 -15.37 10.21 10.07
N ARG A 359 -14.16 10.65 9.73
CA ARG A 359 -13.82 11.13 8.39
C ARG A 359 -13.80 10.01 7.35
N TYR A 360 -13.25 8.84 7.71
CA TYR A 360 -13.28 7.68 6.83
C TYR A 360 -14.71 7.14 6.67
N GLU A 361 -15.51 7.13 7.75
CA GLU A 361 -16.92 6.75 7.68
C GLU A 361 -17.73 7.67 6.73
N VAL A 362 -17.46 8.97 6.76
CA VAL A 362 -18.13 9.93 5.87
C VAL A 362 -17.63 9.79 4.43
N PHE A 363 -16.31 9.69 4.24
CA PHE A 363 -15.72 9.61 2.90
C PHE A 363 -16.17 8.35 2.14
N HIS A 364 -16.18 7.20 2.82
CA HIS A 364 -16.57 5.92 2.20
C HIS A 364 -18.07 5.61 2.34
N GLY A 365 -18.80 6.29 3.23
CA GLY A 365 -20.20 5.99 3.50
C GLY A 365 -20.42 4.67 4.26
N VAL A 366 -19.40 4.15 4.93
CA VAL A 366 -19.37 2.84 5.61
C VAL A 366 -19.12 3.04 7.11
N LYS A 367 -19.73 2.24 7.97
CA LYS A 367 -19.43 2.26 9.42
C LYS A 367 -18.20 1.45 9.76
N ILE A 368 -17.40 1.94 10.70
CA ILE A 368 -16.23 1.25 11.21
C ILE A 368 -16.48 0.83 12.65
N ALA A 369 -16.46 -0.48 12.92
CA ALA A 369 -16.61 -0.98 14.28
C ALA A 369 -15.33 -0.77 15.09
N ASP A 370 -15.43 -0.50 16.41
CA ASP A 370 -14.25 -0.32 17.26
C ASP A 370 -13.34 -1.57 17.30
N PRO A 371 -13.87 -2.81 17.32
CA PRO A 371 -13.02 -3.99 17.17
C PRO A 371 -12.19 -4.01 15.86
N ALA A 372 -12.71 -3.45 14.76
CA ALA A 372 -11.96 -3.35 13.51
C ALA A 372 -10.75 -2.40 13.63
N ILE A 373 -10.90 -1.31 14.36
CA ILE A 373 -9.81 -0.37 14.65
C ILE A 373 -8.72 -1.05 15.47
N ILE A 374 -9.12 -1.77 16.52
CA ILE A 374 -8.20 -2.53 17.36
C ILE A 374 -7.49 -3.62 16.54
N ALA A 375 -8.24 -4.34 15.72
CA ALA A 375 -7.70 -5.35 14.82
C ALA A 375 -6.72 -4.73 13.80
N ALA A 376 -7.05 -3.60 13.18
CA ALA A 376 -6.16 -2.93 12.23
C ALA A 376 -4.80 -2.57 12.85
N ALA A 377 -4.79 -2.02 14.07
CA ALA A 377 -3.56 -1.69 14.77
C ALA A 377 -2.78 -2.96 15.19
N THR A 378 -3.44 -3.94 15.80
CA THR A 378 -2.79 -5.13 16.36
C THR A 378 -2.32 -6.08 15.27
N LEU A 379 -3.16 -6.36 14.25
CA LEU A 379 -2.82 -7.28 13.17
C LEU A 379 -1.76 -6.69 12.24
N SER A 380 -1.83 -5.39 11.93
CA SER A 380 -0.79 -4.74 11.13
C SER A 380 0.56 -4.73 11.84
N HIS A 381 0.58 -4.45 13.14
CA HIS A 381 1.80 -4.49 13.92
C HIS A 381 2.43 -5.88 13.93
N ARG A 382 1.61 -6.92 14.07
CA ARG A 382 2.04 -8.31 14.19
C ARG A 382 2.42 -8.95 12.84
N TYR A 383 1.67 -8.65 11.76
CA TYR A 383 1.75 -9.40 10.51
C TYR A 383 2.38 -8.64 9.35
N ILE A 384 2.42 -7.30 9.41
CA ILE A 384 3.02 -6.45 8.37
C ILE A 384 4.30 -5.86 8.93
N THR A 385 5.44 -6.47 8.59
CA THR A 385 6.76 -6.14 9.17
C THR A 385 7.59 -5.19 8.30
N ASP A 386 7.22 -4.99 7.06
CA ASP A 386 7.92 -4.15 6.07
C ASP A 386 7.43 -2.70 6.03
N ARG A 387 6.40 -2.36 6.82
CA ARG A 387 5.81 -1.02 6.93
C ARG A 387 5.62 -0.64 8.41
N PHE A 388 5.48 0.64 8.68
CA PHE A 388 5.42 1.19 10.04
C PHE A 388 4.02 1.71 10.40
N LEU A 389 3.71 1.70 11.70
CA LEU A 389 2.53 2.35 12.25
C LEU A 389 2.72 3.89 12.21
N PRO A 390 1.65 4.67 12.09
CA PRO A 390 0.24 4.27 11.97
C PRO A 390 -0.19 3.97 10.52
N ASP A 391 0.65 4.26 9.53
CA ASP A 391 0.32 4.25 8.10
C ASP A 391 -0.27 2.90 7.64
N LYS A 392 0.40 1.78 7.96
CA LYS A 392 -0.09 0.44 7.62
C LYS A 392 -1.46 0.10 8.22
N ALA A 393 -1.78 0.64 9.40
CA ALA A 393 -3.07 0.42 10.04
C ALA A 393 -4.16 1.33 9.45
N ILE A 394 -3.81 2.56 9.06
CA ILE A 394 -4.69 3.48 8.36
C ILE A 394 -5.07 2.89 7.00
N ASP A 395 -4.09 2.42 6.23
CA ASP A 395 -4.30 1.81 4.92
C ASP A 395 -5.21 0.57 4.99
N LEU A 396 -5.08 -0.26 6.04
CA LEU A 396 -5.98 -1.40 6.24
C LEU A 396 -7.44 -0.95 6.43
N VAL A 397 -7.65 0.10 7.22
CA VAL A 397 -8.99 0.64 7.44
C VAL A 397 -9.55 1.26 6.16
N ASP A 398 -8.72 2.02 5.44
CA ASP A 398 -9.08 2.66 4.17
C ASP A 398 -9.48 1.62 3.12
N GLU A 399 -8.65 0.58 2.92
CA GLU A 399 -8.94 -0.50 1.97
C GLU A 399 -10.18 -1.30 2.37
N ALA A 400 -10.38 -1.56 3.68
CA ALA A 400 -11.57 -2.25 4.15
C ALA A 400 -12.86 -1.45 3.87
N CYS A 401 -12.81 -0.14 4.10
CA CYS A 401 -13.92 0.74 3.77
C CYS A 401 -14.18 0.79 2.25
N ALA A 402 -13.12 0.92 1.46
CA ALA A 402 -13.20 0.93 0.00
C ALA A 402 -13.76 -0.38 -0.56
N GLN A 403 -13.34 -1.53 0.01
CA GLN A 403 -13.85 -2.84 -0.39
C GLN A 403 -15.35 -2.96 -0.12
N ILE A 404 -15.81 -2.65 1.11
CA ILE A 404 -17.23 -2.70 1.45
C ILE A 404 -18.04 -1.74 0.57
N ARG A 405 -17.53 -0.53 0.32
CA ARG A 405 -18.15 0.43 -0.59
C ARG A 405 -18.32 -0.15 -1.98
N THR A 406 -17.26 -0.78 -2.52
CA THR A 406 -17.32 -1.44 -3.82
C THR A 406 -18.33 -2.59 -3.84
N GLU A 407 -18.40 -3.38 -2.77
CA GLU A 407 -19.38 -4.46 -2.61
C GLU A 407 -20.82 -3.92 -2.52
N MET A 408 -21.01 -2.75 -1.90
CA MET A 408 -22.32 -2.10 -1.84
C MET A 408 -22.75 -1.52 -3.20
N ASP A 409 -21.81 -0.96 -3.96
CA ASP A 409 -22.08 -0.35 -5.27
C ASP A 409 -22.18 -1.37 -6.40
N SER A 410 -21.57 -2.55 -6.24
CA SER A 410 -21.58 -3.67 -7.20
C SER A 410 -22.58 -4.76 -6.80
N MET A 411 -22.88 -5.63 -7.74
CA MET A 411 -23.71 -6.81 -7.48
C MET A 411 -22.98 -7.75 -6.51
N PRO A 412 -23.61 -8.19 -5.39
CA PRO A 412 -23.02 -9.14 -4.45
C PRO A 412 -22.56 -10.43 -5.14
N THR A 413 -21.47 -11.01 -4.63
CA THR A 413 -20.86 -12.23 -5.22
C THR A 413 -21.85 -13.39 -5.34
N GLU A 414 -22.75 -13.52 -4.36
CA GLU A 414 -23.79 -14.56 -4.36
C GLU A 414 -24.80 -14.33 -5.50
N LEU A 415 -25.22 -13.10 -5.68
CA LEU A 415 -26.16 -12.72 -6.75
C LEU A 415 -25.50 -12.84 -8.14
N ASP A 416 -24.22 -12.45 -8.28
CA ASP A 416 -23.44 -12.62 -9.51
C ASP A 416 -23.24 -14.10 -9.84
N ALA A 417 -22.99 -14.95 -8.87
CA ALA A 417 -22.87 -16.41 -9.06
C ALA A 417 -24.16 -17.02 -9.62
N VAL A 418 -25.32 -16.65 -9.03
CA VAL A 418 -26.64 -17.09 -9.55
C VAL A 418 -26.90 -16.54 -10.94
N SER A 419 -26.54 -15.28 -11.20
CA SER A 419 -26.66 -14.67 -12.53
C SER A 419 -25.83 -15.41 -13.59
N ARG A 420 -24.58 -15.75 -13.28
CA ARG A 420 -23.72 -16.54 -14.18
C ARG A 420 -24.28 -17.95 -14.42
N LYS A 421 -24.83 -18.58 -13.38
CA LYS A 421 -25.48 -19.90 -13.50
C LYS A 421 -26.69 -19.82 -14.43
N ILE A 422 -27.52 -18.79 -14.29
CA ILE A 422 -28.66 -18.53 -15.20
C ILE A 422 -28.18 -18.35 -16.64
N ILE A 423 -27.16 -17.53 -16.88
CA ILE A 423 -26.59 -17.33 -18.23
C ILE A 423 -26.09 -18.65 -18.81
N GLN A 424 -25.42 -19.48 -18.00
CA GLN A 424 -24.92 -20.79 -18.45
C GLN A 424 -26.09 -21.73 -18.82
N MET A 425 -27.14 -21.76 -17.99
CA MET A 425 -28.33 -22.55 -18.26
C MET A 425 -29.12 -22.04 -19.49
N GLU A 426 -29.16 -20.73 -19.72
CA GLU A 426 -29.76 -20.14 -20.92
C GLU A 426 -29.00 -20.52 -22.19
N ILE A 427 -27.67 -20.59 -22.15
CA ILE A 427 -26.84 -21.08 -23.26
C ILE A 427 -27.13 -22.56 -23.54
N GLU A 428 -27.21 -23.41 -22.49
CA GLU A 428 -27.57 -24.81 -22.59
C GLU A 428 -29.00 -24.96 -23.18
N GLU A 429 -29.97 -24.18 -22.69
CA GLU A 429 -31.34 -24.16 -23.22
C GLU A 429 -31.39 -23.83 -24.72
N ALA A 430 -30.62 -22.79 -25.11
CA ALA A 430 -30.55 -22.38 -26.53
C ALA A 430 -29.92 -23.44 -27.42
N ALA A 431 -28.99 -24.23 -26.89
CA ALA A 431 -28.41 -25.36 -27.60
C ALA A 431 -29.39 -26.53 -27.72
N LEU A 432 -30.03 -26.96 -26.60
CA LEU A 432 -30.99 -28.07 -26.57
C LEU A 432 -32.27 -27.80 -27.37
N LYS A 433 -32.69 -26.55 -27.55
CA LYS A 433 -33.82 -26.17 -28.41
C LYS A 433 -33.58 -26.49 -29.88
N LYS A 434 -32.35 -26.66 -30.32
CA LYS A 434 -31.97 -27.00 -31.69
C LYS A 434 -31.95 -28.52 -31.95
N GLU A 435 -31.97 -29.33 -30.89
CA GLU A 435 -31.92 -30.78 -30.96
C GLU A 435 -33.32 -31.37 -30.99
N GLU A 436 -33.54 -32.42 -31.79
CA GLU A 436 -34.88 -33.06 -31.96
C GLU A 436 -35.02 -34.40 -31.29
N ASP A 437 -33.96 -34.97 -30.71
CA ASP A 437 -33.98 -36.27 -30.04
C ASP A 437 -34.76 -36.27 -28.70
N ALA A 438 -35.22 -37.43 -28.31
CA ALA A 438 -36.06 -37.59 -27.09
C ALA A 438 -35.33 -37.28 -25.78
N LEU A 439 -34.02 -37.55 -25.70
CA LEU A 439 -33.20 -37.30 -24.52
C LEU A 439 -32.97 -35.80 -24.35
N SER A 440 -32.65 -35.06 -25.40
CA SER A 440 -32.49 -33.63 -25.40
C SER A 440 -33.78 -32.90 -25.03
N LYS A 441 -34.94 -33.38 -25.49
CA LYS A 441 -36.25 -32.84 -25.09
C LYS A 441 -36.58 -33.09 -23.60
N ALA A 442 -36.23 -34.27 -23.05
CA ALA A 442 -36.41 -34.53 -21.65
C ALA A 442 -35.51 -33.62 -20.79
N ARG A 443 -34.22 -33.49 -21.15
CA ARG A 443 -33.27 -32.58 -20.48
C ARG A 443 -33.69 -31.11 -20.58
N LEU A 444 -34.24 -30.71 -21.76
CA LEU A 444 -34.74 -29.35 -21.96
C LEU A 444 -35.89 -29.03 -20.97
N SER A 445 -36.83 -29.96 -20.77
CA SER A 445 -37.94 -29.78 -19.85
C SER A 445 -37.49 -29.69 -18.38
N GLU A 446 -36.48 -30.44 -17.99
CA GLU A 446 -35.87 -30.39 -16.67
C GLU A 446 -35.12 -29.07 -16.47
N LEU A 447 -34.27 -28.70 -17.44
CA LEU A 447 -33.50 -27.48 -17.41
C LEU A 447 -34.40 -26.23 -17.34
N GLN A 448 -35.53 -26.23 -18.03
CA GLN A 448 -36.51 -25.13 -17.96
C GLN A 448 -37.13 -24.97 -16.56
N LYS A 449 -37.33 -26.05 -15.82
CA LYS A 449 -37.80 -25.97 -14.44
C LYS A 449 -36.70 -25.42 -13.53
N GLU A 450 -35.49 -25.96 -13.63
CA GLU A 450 -34.34 -25.48 -12.88
C GLU A 450 -34.10 -23.99 -13.15
N LEU A 451 -34.17 -23.56 -14.43
CA LEU A 451 -33.98 -22.16 -14.83
C LEU A 451 -35.09 -21.25 -14.30
N ALA A 452 -36.34 -21.71 -14.22
CA ALA A 452 -37.42 -20.96 -13.60
C ALA A 452 -37.21 -20.75 -12.11
N GLU A 453 -36.80 -21.81 -11.37
CA GLU A 453 -36.51 -21.75 -9.93
C GLU A 453 -35.32 -20.80 -9.64
N GLU A 454 -34.22 -20.89 -10.42
CA GLU A 454 -33.08 -20.02 -10.29
C GLU A 454 -33.41 -18.53 -10.60
N ARG A 455 -34.25 -18.28 -11.62
CA ARG A 455 -34.72 -16.91 -11.93
C ARG A 455 -35.60 -16.33 -10.82
N ASP A 456 -36.48 -17.13 -10.23
CA ASP A 456 -37.31 -16.69 -9.11
C ASP A 456 -36.44 -16.36 -7.89
N SER A 457 -35.46 -17.22 -7.59
CA SER A 457 -34.47 -17.00 -6.54
C SER A 457 -33.66 -15.72 -6.81
N PHE A 458 -33.15 -15.53 -8.03
CA PHE A 458 -32.41 -14.33 -8.45
C PHE A 458 -33.24 -13.07 -8.28
N ASN A 459 -34.50 -13.07 -8.74
CA ASN A 459 -35.39 -11.90 -8.64
C ASN A 459 -35.71 -11.56 -7.19
N ALA A 460 -35.90 -12.54 -6.32
CA ALA A 460 -36.14 -12.32 -4.88
C ALA A 460 -34.89 -11.73 -4.22
N MET A 461 -33.71 -12.27 -4.46
CA MET A 461 -32.44 -11.76 -3.95
C MET A 461 -32.14 -10.35 -4.49
N LYS A 462 -32.39 -10.10 -5.77
CA LYS A 462 -32.20 -8.78 -6.40
C LYS A 462 -33.12 -7.72 -5.79
N ALA A 463 -34.40 -8.03 -5.58
CA ALA A 463 -35.33 -7.12 -4.95
C ALA A 463 -34.94 -6.80 -3.50
N GLN A 464 -34.44 -7.78 -2.77
CA GLN A 464 -33.91 -7.58 -1.43
C GLN A 464 -32.68 -6.70 -1.45
N TRP A 465 -31.70 -6.99 -2.31
CA TRP A 465 -30.49 -6.18 -2.49
C TRP A 465 -30.80 -4.71 -2.84
N GLU A 466 -31.71 -4.47 -3.79
CA GLU A 466 -32.12 -3.10 -4.16
C GLU A 466 -32.75 -2.35 -2.98
N LYS A 467 -33.56 -3.05 -2.17
CA LYS A 467 -34.16 -2.47 -0.95
C LYS A 467 -33.10 -2.12 0.08
N GLU A 468 -32.14 -3.01 0.32
CA GLU A 468 -31.03 -2.77 1.25
C GLU A 468 -30.15 -1.62 0.78
N LYS A 469 -29.79 -1.59 -0.52
CA LYS A 469 -29.00 -0.52 -1.14
C LYS A 469 -29.66 0.84 -0.96
N ASN A 470 -30.94 0.96 -1.28
CA ASN A 470 -31.68 2.21 -1.12
C ASN A 470 -31.75 2.68 0.35
N ALA A 471 -31.81 1.76 1.32
CA ALA A 471 -31.80 2.11 2.74
C ALA A 471 -30.43 2.66 3.16
N ILE A 472 -29.33 2.06 2.67
CA ILE A 472 -27.96 2.50 2.95
C ILE A 472 -27.70 3.88 2.33
N GLU A 473 -28.12 4.10 1.07
CA GLU A 473 -27.98 5.40 0.39
C GLU A 473 -28.66 6.53 1.16
N LYS A 474 -29.87 6.30 1.72
CA LYS A 474 -30.56 7.29 2.56
C LYS A 474 -29.78 7.62 3.84
N VAL A 475 -29.23 6.61 4.50
CA VAL A 475 -28.40 6.79 5.70
C VAL A 475 -27.17 7.63 5.37
N GLN A 476 -26.52 7.35 4.23
CA GLN A 476 -25.36 8.10 3.76
C GLN A 476 -25.70 9.59 3.50
N GLN A 477 -26.76 9.86 2.75
CA GLN A 477 -27.23 11.24 2.49
C GLN A 477 -27.50 12.03 3.78
N LEU A 478 -28.06 11.37 4.81
CA LEU A 478 -28.31 12.00 6.09
C LEU A 478 -27.02 12.31 6.85
N ARG A 479 -26.00 11.44 6.78
CA ARG A 479 -24.68 11.69 7.37
C ARG A 479 -23.95 12.85 6.69
N GLU A 480 -23.93 12.88 5.35
CA GLU A 480 -23.36 13.99 4.59
C GLU A 480 -24.04 15.33 4.95
N LYS A 481 -25.37 15.31 5.13
CA LYS A 481 -26.14 16.48 5.56
C LYS A 481 -25.76 16.93 6.98
N ILE A 482 -25.56 16.00 7.90
CA ILE A 482 -25.12 16.30 9.27
C ILE A 482 -23.73 16.92 9.28
N GLU A 483 -22.80 16.38 8.50
CA GLU A 483 -21.44 16.94 8.40
C GLU A 483 -21.44 18.33 7.79
N GLU A 484 -22.24 18.55 6.75
CA GLU A 484 -22.40 19.89 6.16
C GLU A 484 -22.99 20.87 7.16
N LEU A 485 -23.99 20.45 7.96
CA LEU A 485 -24.55 21.29 9.04
C LEU A 485 -23.50 21.61 10.11
N ASN A 486 -22.68 20.66 10.51
CA ASN A 486 -21.59 20.89 11.46
C ASN A 486 -20.58 21.89 10.91
N ARG A 487 -20.16 21.77 9.65
CA ARG A 487 -19.27 22.75 8.99
C ARG A 487 -19.90 24.15 8.95
N GLN A 488 -21.21 24.25 8.67
CA GLN A 488 -21.91 25.52 8.66
C GLN A 488 -22.03 26.16 10.07
N ILE A 489 -22.22 25.34 11.09
CA ILE A 489 -22.25 25.80 12.50
C ILE A 489 -20.90 26.39 12.89
N GLU A 490 -19.81 25.66 12.63
CA GLU A 490 -18.47 26.10 12.97
C GLU A 490 -18.06 27.36 12.18
N ALA A 491 -18.42 27.42 10.89
CA ALA A 491 -18.21 28.64 10.09
C ALA A 491 -18.98 29.83 10.60
N ALA A 492 -20.21 29.65 11.08
CA ALA A 492 -21.03 30.70 11.69
C ALA A 492 -20.47 31.14 13.07
N GLU A 493 -20.03 30.21 13.91
CA GLU A 493 -19.36 30.49 15.18
C GLU A 493 -18.05 31.28 14.98
N GLN A 494 -17.23 30.93 13.96
CA GLN A 494 -16.01 31.68 13.62
C GLN A 494 -16.27 33.10 13.12
N ARG A 495 -17.44 33.33 12.48
CA ARG A 495 -17.88 34.68 12.02
C ARG A 495 -18.64 35.46 13.07
N TYR A 496 -18.77 34.90 14.30
CA TYR A 496 -19.61 35.46 15.38
C TYR A 496 -21.06 35.65 15.01
N ASP A 497 -21.58 34.92 14.02
CA ASP A 497 -22.99 34.88 13.66
C ASP A 497 -23.73 33.86 14.57
N LEU A 498 -23.93 34.30 15.82
CA LEU A 498 -24.48 33.42 16.87
C LEU A 498 -25.95 33.06 16.63
N GLU A 499 -26.71 33.89 15.90
CA GLU A 499 -28.12 33.63 15.57
C GLU A 499 -28.23 32.45 14.61
N LYS A 500 -27.45 32.49 13.52
CA LYS A 500 -27.40 31.41 12.54
C LYS A 500 -26.80 30.11 13.11
N ALA A 501 -25.75 30.23 13.93
CA ALA A 501 -25.18 29.08 14.63
C ALA A 501 -26.20 28.41 15.56
N ALA A 502 -27.00 29.19 16.30
CA ALA A 502 -28.03 28.65 17.17
C ALA A 502 -29.16 27.98 16.38
N GLU A 503 -29.66 28.59 15.28
CA GLU A 503 -30.67 27.97 14.40
C GLU A 503 -30.22 26.60 13.89
N LEU A 504 -28.97 26.51 13.39
CA LEU A 504 -28.44 25.27 12.84
C LEU A 504 -28.20 24.22 13.93
N LYS A 505 -27.62 24.60 15.06
CA LYS A 505 -27.20 23.71 16.17
C LYS A 505 -28.37 23.15 16.97
N TYR A 506 -29.41 23.99 17.23
CA TYR A 506 -30.56 23.59 18.04
C TYR A 506 -31.83 23.29 17.23
N GLY A 507 -31.85 23.66 15.95
CA GLY A 507 -32.97 23.39 15.06
C GLY A 507 -32.68 22.25 14.08
N ARG A 508 -31.85 22.51 13.09
CA ARG A 508 -31.67 21.60 11.95
C ARG A 508 -30.81 20.36 12.25
N LEU A 509 -29.78 20.50 13.07
CA LEU A 509 -28.88 19.38 13.41
C LEU A 509 -29.59 18.27 14.20
N PRO A 510 -30.36 18.56 15.29
CA PRO A 510 -31.08 17.52 16.03
C PRO A 510 -32.14 16.82 15.18
N GLU A 511 -32.76 17.53 14.25
CA GLU A 511 -33.74 16.93 13.33
C GLU A 511 -33.08 15.93 12.37
N ALA A 512 -31.96 16.30 11.78
CA ALA A 512 -31.18 15.42 10.91
C ALA A 512 -30.64 14.19 11.68
N GLN A 513 -30.18 14.37 12.91
CA GLN A 513 -29.74 13.30 13.79
C GLN A 513 -30.86 12.32 14.12
N ARG A 514 -32.06 12.85 14.43
CA ARG A 514 -33.23 12.01 14.70
C ARG A 514 -33.65 11.20 13.47
N GLN A 515 -33.64 11.82 12.28
CA GLN A 515 -33.92 11.12 11.02
C GLN A 515 -32.93 10.01 10.77
N LEU A 516 -31.64 10.27 11.04
CA LEU A 516 -30.57 9.27 10.93
C LEU A 516 -30.81 8.09 11.89
N GLU A 517 -31.11 8.33 13.15
CA GLU A 517 -31.40 7.29 14.13
C GLU A 517 -32.60 6.43 13.74
N GLU A 518 -33.67 7.04 13.19
CA GLU A 518 -34.85 6.32 12.72
C GLU A 518 -34.53 5.42 11.52
N GLU A 519 -33.79 5.90 10.53
CA GLU A 519 -33.40 5.10 9.37
C GLU A 519 -32.37 4.00 9.76
N GLU A 520 -31.44 4.29 10.66
CA GLU A 520 -30.51 3.27 11.18
C GLU A 520 -31.26 2.18 11.98
N ARG A 521 -32.27 2.54 12.75
CA ARG A 521 -33.11 1.57 13.48
C ARG A 521 -33.92 0.69 12.52
N ARG A 522 -34.46 1.27 11.44
CA ARG A 522 -35.15 0.52 10.39
C ARG A 522 -34.21 -0.45 9.67
N ALA A 523 -33.01 0.00 9.35
CA ALA A 523 -31.96 -0.84 8.78
C ALA A 523 -31.52 -1.96 9.76
N GLN A 524 -31.51 -1.69 11.08
CA GLN A 524 -31.18 -2.68 12.11
C GLN A 524 -32.26 -3.76 12.29
N SER A 525 -33.53 -3.40 12.20
CA SER A 525 -34.64 -4.37 12.35
C SER A 525 -34.77 -5.32 11.16
N ALA A 526 -34.19 -4.99 10.02
CA ALA A 526 -34.15 -5.85 8.82
C ALA A 526 -32.98 -6.86 8.81
N ARG A 527 -32.14 -6.90 9.87
CA ARG A 527 -30.83 -7.56 9.92
C ARG A 527 -30.79 -9.09 9.98
N GLU A 528 -31.88 -9.81 10.13
CA GLU A 528 -31.82 -11.27 10.18
C GLU A 528 -31.52 -11.95 8.82
N SER A 529 -31.39 -11.16 7.74
CA SER A 529 -31.22 -11.68 6.38
C SER A 529 -30.50 -10.71 5.44
N ASN A 530 -29.48 -9.97 5.91
CA ASN A 530 -28.78 -8.97 5.06
C ASN A 530 -27.78 -9.60 4.09
N ILE A 531 -27.96 -9.30 2.81
CA ILE A 531 -27.04 -9.66 1.70
C ILE A 531 -25.88 -8.65 1.64
N LEU A 532 -26.11 -7.39 2.03
CA LEU A 532 -25.11 -6.33 2.03
C LEU A 532 -24.50 -6.12 3.41
N ARG A 533 -23.17 -5.96 3.43
CA ARG A 533 -22.40 -5.54 4.60
C ARG A 533 -22.27 -4.02 4.57
N ASP A 534 -22.64 -3.34 5.66
CA ASP A 534 -22.59 -1.88 5.81
C ASP A 534 -21.50 -1.40 6.77
N ARG A 535 -20.69 -2.35 7.28
CA ARG A 535 -19.80 -2.11 8.40
C ARG A 535 -18.48 -2.87 8.24
N VAL A 536 -17.37 -2.19 8.49
CA VAL A 536 -16.06 -2.81 8.65
C VAL A 536 -15.99 -3.48 10.02
N THR A 537 -15.73 -4.76 10.04
CA THR A 537 -15.50 -5.56 11.26
C THR A 537 -14.07 -6.09 11.31
N GLU A 538 -13.72 -6.76 12.39
CA GLU A 538 -12.42 -7.43 12.54
C GLU A 538 -12.15 -8.43 11.41
N GLU A 539 -13.20 -9.08 10.90
CA GLU A 539 -13.10 -10.09 9.86
C GLU A 539 -12.64 -9.50 8.51
N GLU A 540 -13.16 -8.32 8.12
CA GLU A 540 -12.73 -7.61 6.91
C GLU A 540 -11.27 -7.19 7.00
N ILE A 541 -10.85 -6.65 8.14
CA ILE A 541 -9.44 -6.31 8.38
C ILE A 541 -8.56 -7.56 8.27
N ALA A 542 -8.97 -8.66 8.91
CA ALA A 542 -8.23 -9.91 8.84
C ALA A 542 -8.09 -10.45 7.40
N ARG A 543 -9.14 -10.35 6.58
CA ARG A 543 -9.09 -10.73 5.15
C ARG A 543 -8.12 -9.89 4.33
N ILE A 544 -8.03 -8.59 4.62
CA ILE A 544 -7.08 -7.72 3.91
C ILE A 544 -5.65 -8.07 4.32
N VAL A 545 -5.40 -8.24 5.62
CA VAL A 545 -4.10 -8.71 6.10
C VAL A 545 -3.71 -10.05 5.46
N GLU A 546 -4.67 -10.98 5.34
CA GLU A 546 -4.47 -12.25 4.64
C GLU A 546 -4.07 -12.04 3.17
N ARG A 547 -4.72 -11.12 2.47
CA ARG A 547 -4.40 -10.80 1.07
C ARG A 547 -3.02 -10.19 0.92
N TRP A 548 -2.62 -9.28 1.81
CA TRP A 548 -1.33 -8.61 1.74
C TRP A 548 -0.16 -9.50 2.14
N THR A 549 -0.37 -10.34 3.14
CA THR A 549 0.69 -11.16 3.73
C THR A 549 0.68 -12.61 3.25
N GLY A 550 -0.42 -13.07 2.68
CA GLY A 550 -0.64 -14.48 2.35
C GLY A 550 -0.91 -15.37 3.58
N ILE A 551 -1.14 -14.78 4.77
CA ILE A 551 -1.35 -15.48 6.02
C ILE A 551 -2.86 -15.59 6.26
N PRO A 552 -3.44 -16.77 6.48
CA PRO A 552 -4.89 -16.96 6.67
C PRO A 552 -5.37 -16.43 8.04
N VAL A 553 -5.23 -15.11 8.26
CA VAL A 553 -5.52 -14.43 9.53
C VAL A 553 -7.00 -14.53 9.91
N SER A 554 -7.90 -14.51 8.92
CA SER A 554 -9.35 -14.65 9.12
C SER A 554 -9.73 -15.98 9.78
N ARG A 555 -8.98 -17.03 9.49
CA ARG A 555 -9.15 -18.36 10.11
C ARG A 555 -8.45 -18.49 11.47
N LEU A 556 -7.42 -17.68 11.70
CA LEU A 556 -6.63 -17.69 12.93
C LEU A 556 -7.40 -17.08 14.11
N VAL A 557 -8.27 -16.11 13.88
CA VAL A 557 -8.98 -15.38 14.94
C VAL A 557 -10.08 -16.23 15.62
N GLN A 558 -10.80 -17.05 14.87
CA GLN A 558 -11.93 -17.84 15.43
C GLN A 558 -11.60 -19.30 15.76
N GLY A 559 -10.65 -19.93 15.07
CA GLY A 559 -10.33 -21.36 15.20
C GLY A 559 -8.97 -21.68 15.84
N GLU A 560 -8.14 -20.65 16.13
CA GLU A 560 -6.75 -20.89 16.57
C GLU A 560 -6.67 -21.67 17.88
N ARG A 561 -7.53 -21.37 18.84
CA ARG A 561 -7.56 -22.09 20.12
C ARG A 561 -7.94 -23.57 19.96
N GLU A 562 -8.97 -23.85 19.19
CA GLU A 562 -9.40 -25.24 18.94
C GLU A 562 -8.38 -25.99 18.09
N LYS A 563 -7.85 -25.39 17.04
CA LYS A 563 -6.80 -25.97 16.20
C LYS A 563 -5.53 -26.26 17.00
N LEU A 564 -5.13 -25.37 17.91
CA LEU A 564 -3.94 -25.58 18.75
C LEU A 564 -4.16 -26.66 19.81
N LEU A 565 -5.40 -26.81 20.35
CA LEU A 565 -5.74 -27.86 21.30
C LEU A 565 -5.82 -29.24 20.65
N THR A 566 -6.14 -29.31 19.34
CA THR A 566 -6.24 -30.56 18.55
C THR A 566 -5.06 -30.72 17.57
N LEU A 567 -3.98 -29.97 17.78
CA LEU A 567 -2.82 -29.98 16.88
C LEU A 567 -2.16 -31.36 16.83
N ASP A 568 -2.01 -32.01 17.97
CA ASP A 568 -1.47 -33.38 18.08
C ASP A 568 -2.26 -34.39 17.24
N GLU A 569 -3.59 -34.41 17.35
CA GLU A 569 -4.45 -35.26 16.52
C GLU A 569 -4.27 -34.98 15.03
N THR A 570 -4.14 -33.71 14.67
CA THR A 570 -3.96 -33.30 13.28
C THR A 570 -2.60 -33.73 12.74
N LEU A 571 -1.55 -33.66 13.54
CA LEU A 571 -0.21 -34.12 13.17
C LEU A 571 -0.17 -35.66 13.06
N HIS A 572 -0.82 -36.38 13.97
CA HIS A 572 -0.90 -37.87 13.95
C HIS A 572 -1.65 -38.43 12.72
N LYS A 573 -2.55 -37.67 12.09
CA LYS A 573 -3.18 -38.08 10.83
C LYS A 573 -2.18 -38.34 9.69
N ARG A 574 -1.00 -37.77 9.76
CA ARG A 574 0.05 -37.87 8.71
C ARG A 574 1.37 -38.45 9.25
N VAL A 575 1.71 -38.17 10.50
CA VAL A 575 2.94 -38.62 11.13
C VAL A 575 2.65 -39.82 11.98
N VAL A 576 3.16 -40.99 11.58
CA VAL A 576 2.90 -42.29 12.22
C VAL A 576 4.08 -42.68 13.11
N GLY A 577 3.75 -43.10 14.35
CA GLY A 577 4.72 -43.76 15.25
C GLY A 577 5.77 -42.84 15.88
N GLN A 578 5.53 -41.56 15.94
CA GLN A 578 6.45 -40.55 16.50
C GLN A 578 5.75 -39.71 17.59
N ASP A 579 5.07 -40.38 18.52
CA ASP A 579 4.19 -39.73 19.51
C ASP A 579 4.95 -38.71 20.37
N GLU A 580 6.16 -39.05 20.86
CA GLU A 580 6.99 -38.17 21.64
C GLU A 580 7.41 -36.88 20.86
N ALA A 581 7.70 -37.07 19.56
CA ALA A 581 8.07 -35.93 18.69
C ALA A 581 6.90 -34.98 18.44
N VAL A 582 5.71 -35.54 18.17
CA VAL A 582 4.49 -34.77 17.97
C VAL A 582 4.11 -34.02 19.23
N GLN A 583 4.16 -34.68 20.39
CA GLN A 583 3.82 -34.09 21.66
C GLN A 583 4.78 -32.93 22.02
N ALA A 584 6.09 -33.14 21.93
CA ALA A 584 7.08 -32.12 22.24
C ALA A 584 6.91 -30.85 21.39
N VAL A 585 6.68 -31.04 20.07
CA VAL A 585 6.44 -29.91 19.16
C VAL A 585 5.12 -29.21 19.49
N THR A 586 4.05 -29.96 19.75
CA THR A 586 2.73 -29.40 20.08
C THR A 586 2.78 -28.57 21.36
N GLU A 587 3.39 -29.10 22.44
CA GLU A 587 3.51 -28.40 23.71
C GLU A 587 4.34 -27.12 23.60
N ALA A 588 5.44 -27.13 22.87
CA ALA A 588 6.27 -25.95 22.67
C ALA A 588 5.50 -24.84 21.89
N ILE A 589 4.74 -25.22 20.84
CA ILE A 589 3.91 -24.29 20.09
C ILE A 589 2.77 -23.74 20.94
N GLN A 590 2.13 -24.57 21.76
CA GLN A 590 1.06 -24.15 22.68
C GLN A 590 1.61 -23.17 23.72
N ARG A 591 2.80 -23.39 24.30
CA ARG A 591 3.47 -22.45 25.22
C ARG A 591 3.74 -21.10 24.58
N SER A 592 4.26 -21.08 23.34
CA SER A 592 4.53 -19.86 22.61
C SER A 592 3.25 -19.07 22.29
N ARG A 593 2.21 -19.76 21.82
CA ARG A 593 0.94 -19.13 21.46
C ARG A 593 0.10 -18.69 22.66
N ALA A 594 0.31 -19.29 23.83
CA ALA A 594 -0.29 -18.83 25.07
C ALA A 594 0.38 -17.53 25.63
N GLY A 595 1.43 -17.02 24.96
CA GLY A 595 2.12 -15.80 25.37
C GLY A 595 3.00 -15.96 26.63
N ILE A 596 3.38 -17.18 26.97
CA ILE A 596 4.22 -17.47 28.15
C ILE A 596 5.71 -17.44 27.76
N GLN A 597 6.04 -17.65 26.48
CA GLN A 597 7.38 -17.62 25.95
C GLN A 597 7.84 -16.18 25.67
N ASP A 598 9.17 -15.94 25.65
CA ASP A 598 9.75 -14.64 25.29
C ASP A 598 9.28 -14.20 23.88
N PRO A 599 8.61 -13.04 23.74
CA PRO A 599 8.10 -12.57 22.47
C PRO A 599 9.18 -12.22 21.46
N ASN A 600 10.45 -12.13 21.87
CA ASN A 600 11.57 -11.82 20.99
C ASN A 600 12.19 -13.07 20.34
N ARG A 601 11.73 -14.27 20.64
CA ARG A 601 12.23 -15.54 20.09
C ARG A 601 11.29 -16.11 19.02
N PRO A 602 11.76 -16.99 18.13
CA PRO A 602 10.91 -17.75 17.22
C PRO A 602 9.80 -18.52 17.96
N ILE A 603 8.69 -18.85 17.28
CA ILE A 603 7.56 -19.63 17.86
C ILE A 603 8.04 -20.96 18.46
N GLY A 604 9.04 -21.59 17.83
CA GLY A 604 9.67 -22.80 18.31
C GLY A 604 10.94 -23.11 17.54
N SER A 605 11.89 -23.74 18.23
CA SER A 605 13.19 -24.14 17.68
C SER A 605 13.50 -25.57 18.08
N PHE A 606 13.60 -26.48 17.10
CA PHE A 606 13.66 -27.91 17.31
C PHE A 606 14.86 -28.54 16.59
N LEU A 607 15.53 -29.48 17.27
CA LEU A 607 16.51 -30.34 16.63
C LEU A 607 15.97 -31.78 16.56
N PHE A 608 15.70 -32.26 15.34
CA PHE A 608 15.17 -33.61 15.09
C PHE A 608 16.31 -34.59 14.77
N LEU A 609 16.48 -35.57 15.65
CA LEU A 609 17.53 -36.56 15.58
C LEU A 609 16.94 -37.95 15.27
N GLY A 610 17.57 -38.69 14.37
CA GLY A 610 17.17 -40.07 14.08
C GLY A 610 17.51 -40.54 12.68
N PRO A 611 17.24 -41.79 12.38
CA PRO A 611 17.55 -42.42 11.09
C PRO A 611 16.87 -41.70 9.92
N THR A 612 17.26 -42.01 8.72
CA THR A 612 16.62 -41.48 7.51
C THR A 612 15.27 -42.15 7.30
N GLY A 613 14.29 -41.39 6.75
CA GLY A 613 12.97 -41.94 6.38
C GLY A 613 12.00 -42.21 7.52
N VAL A 614 12.26 -41.77 8.76
CA VAL A 614 11.40 -41.92 9.93
C VAL A 614 10.32 -40.85 10.08
N GLY A 615 10.26 -39.85 9.21
CA GLY A 615 9.20 -38.83 9.20
C GLY A 615 9.62 -37.42 9.63
N LYS A 616 10.91 -37.10 9.86
CA LYS A 616 11.41 -35.77 10.27
C LYS A 616 10.89 -34.64 9.36
N THR A 617 11.12 -34.77 8.06
CA THR A 617 10.66 -33.79 7.06
C THR A 617 9.13 -33.80 6.88
N GLU A 618 8.48 -34.94 7.10
CA GLU A 618 7.01 -35.04 7.02
C GLU A 618 6.32 -34.29 8.17
N LEU A 619 6.87 -34.34 9.38
CA LEU A 619 6.34 -33.54 10.51
C LEU A 619 6.47 -32.04 10.19
N ALA A 620 7.60 -31.59 9.64
CA ALA A 620 7.76 -30.19 9.24
C ALA A 620 6.73 -29.75 8.19
N LYS A 621 6.45 -30.58 7.18
CA LYS A 621 5.41 -30.32 6.18
C LYS A 621 4.02 -30.30 6.76
N THR A 622 3.72 -31.28 7.63
CA THR A 622 2.41 -31.37 8.26
C THR A 622 2.17 -30.21 9.21
N LEU A 623 3.23 -29.76 9.90
CA LEU A 623 3.19 -28.59 10.77
C LEU A 623 2.93 -27.30 9.97
N ALA A 624 3.61 -27.11 8.83
CA ALA A 624 3.34 -25.98 7.95
C ALA A 624 1.89 -25.97 7.45
N GLN A 625 1.38 -27.14 7.07
CA GLN A 625 -0.03 -27.30 6.66
C GLN A 625 -1.01 -27.05 7.80
N ALA A 626 -0.73 -27.51 9.02
CA ALA A 626 -1.64 -27.38 10.16
C ALA A 626 -1.70 -25.94 10.72
N LEU A 627 -0.57 -25.25 10.77
CA LEU A 627 -0.47 -23.92 11.36
C LEU A 627 -0.65 -22.78 10.35
N PHE A 628 -0.20 -22.99 9.12
CA PHE A 628 -0.19 -21.95 8.08
C PHE A 628 -1.05 -22.32 6.86
N ASP A 629 -1.88 -23.34 6.98
CA ASP A 629 -2.85 -23.87 6.00
C ASP A 629 -2.26 -24.19 4.60
N ASP A 630 -0.94 -24.02 4.39
CA ASP A 630 -0.27 -24.35 3.12
C ASP A 630 1.12 -24.95 3.34
N VAL A 631 1.39 -26.05 2.64
CA VAL A 631 2.73 -26.67 2.58
C VAL A 631 3.76 -25.75 1.94
N ALA A 632 3.34 -24.83 1.08
CA ALA A 632 4.22 -23.82 0.46
C ALA A 632 4.87 -22.87 1.50
N ASN A 633 4.36 -22.79 2.73
CA ASN A 633 4.97 -22.04 3.83
C ASN A 633 6.11 -22.82 4.53
N LEU A 634 6.59 -23.91 3.93
CA LEU A 634 7.81 -24.59 4.31
C LEU A 634 9.01 -24.05 3.49
N VAL A 635 9.92 -23.36 4.15
CA VAL A 635 11.21 -22.95 3.59
C VAL A 635 12.22 -24.04 3.91
N ARG A 636 12.70 -24.76 2.91
CA ARG A 636 13.69 -25.83 3.08
C ARG A 636 15.07 -25.36 2.61
N ILE A 637 16.05 -25.51 3.47
CA ILE A 637 17.46 -25.20 3.22
C ILE A 637 18.27 -26.47 3.49
N ASP A 638 18.92 -26.98 2.46
CA ASP A 638 19.78 -28.18 2.55
C ASP A 638 21.19 -27.74 2.98
N MET A 639 21.59 -28.15 4.18
CA MET A 639 22.86 -27.75 4.76
C MET A 639 24.08 -28.40 4.07
N SER A 640 23.86 -29.38 3.23
CA SER A 640 24.95 -29.94 2.39
C SER A 640 25.47 -28.93 1.35
N GLU A 641 24.71 -27.89 1.01
CA GLU A 641 25.14 -26.78 0.16
C GLU A 641 26.00 -25.74 0.89
N TYR A 642 26.07 -25.82 2.22
CA TYR A 642 26.72 -24.83 3.09
C TYR A 642 27.89 -25.39 3.88
N MET A 643 28.63 -26.29 3.27
CA MET A 643 29.81 -26.93 3.86
C MET A 643 31.04 -26.02 3.91
N GLU A 644 31.12 -25.02 3.05
CA GLU A 644 32.24 -24.09 2.96
C GLU A 644 31.96 -22.76 3.65
N LYS A 645 32.99 -22.09 4.18
CA LYS A 645 32.88 -20.82 4.87
C LYS A 645 32.21 -19.73 4.03
N PHE A 646 32.51 -19.65 2.74
CA PHE A 646 31.94 -18.66 1.84
C PHE A 646 30.44 -18.90 1.56
N SER A 647 29.95 -20.10 1.79
CA SER A 647 28.54 -20.40 1.56
C SER A 647 27.62 -19.69 2.56
N VAL A 648 28.13 -19.25 3.73
CA VAL A 648 27.35 -18.50 4.73
C VAL A 648 26.82 -17.17 4.15
N SER A 649 27.61 -16.53 3.28
CA SER A 649 27.17 -15.30 2.60
C SER A 649 25.96 -15.52 1.69
N ARG A 650 25.71 -16.75 1.21
CA ARG A 650 24.49 -17.08 0.43
C ARG A 650 23.23 -17.07 1.31
N LEU A 651 23.36 -17.33 2.62
CA LEU A 651 22.22 -17.25 3.55
C LEU A 651 21.80 -15.81 3.83
N LEU A 652 22.78 -14.90 4.01
CA LEU A 652 22.57 -13.52 4.43
C LEU A 652 22.61 -12.51 3.27
N GLY A 653 23.19 -12.89 2.15
CA GLY A 653 23.50 -12.03 1.02
C GLY A 653 25.00 -11.74 0.89
N ALA A 654 25.46 -11.42 -0.30
CA ALA A 654 26.85 -11.08 -0.58
C ALA A 654 27.18 -9.69 0.02
N PRO A 655 28.41 -9.47 0.54
CA PRO A 655 28.85 -8.16 1.00
C PRO A 655 28.87 -7.12 -0.13
N PRO A 656 28.81 -5.80 0.18
CA PRO A 656 28.88 -4.74 -0.81
C PRO A 656 30.12 -4.89 -1.72
N GLY A 657 29.91 -4.78 -3.03
CA GLY A 657 30.97 -4.91 -4.04
C GLY A 657 31.22 -6.33 -4.58
N TYR A 658 30.53 -7.35 -4.07
CA TYR A 658 30.59 -8.72 -4.61
C TYR A 658 29.39 -9.02 -5.52
N VAL A 659 29.58 -9.93 -6.46
CA VAL A 659 28.53 -10.42 -7.36
C VAL A 659 27.41 -11.07 -6.53
N GLY A 660 26.15 -10.70 -6.80
CA GLY A 660 24.99 -11.19 -6.06
C GLY A 660 24.56 -10.31 -4.87
N TYR A 661 25.16 -9.14 -4.66
CA TYR A 661 24.77 -8.21 -3.58
C TYR A 661 23.29 -7.76 -3.70
N GLU A 662 22.82 -7.52 -4.91
CA GLU A 662 21.44 -7.09 -5.16
C GLU A 662 20.40 -8.21 -5.00
N GLU A 663 20.81 -9.48 -5.09
CA GLU A 663 19.90 -10.64 -5.02
C GLU A 663 19.43 -10.94 -3.59
N GLY A 664 20.13 -10.43 -2.56
CA GLY A 664 19.85 -10.73 -1.16
C GLY A 664 20.27 -12.15 -0.75
N GLY A 665 20.03 -12.51 0.52
CA GLY A 665 20.34 -13.84 1.05
C GLY A 665 19.17 -14.83 0.87
N GLN A 666 19.48 -16.09 0.61
CA GLN A 666 18.44 -17.13 0.41
C GLN A 666 17.54 -17.30 1.64
N LEU A 667 18.11 -17.32 2.84
CA LEU A 667 17.35 -17.42 4.09
C LEU A 667 16.59 -16.12 4.37
N THR A 668 17.28 -14.98 4.30
CA THR A 668 16.70 -13.68 4.64
C THR A 668 15.59 -13.28 3.68
N GLU A 669 15.77 -13.47 2.38
CA GLU A 669 14.70 -13.17 1.40
C GLU A 669 13.52 -14.14 1.49
N ALA A 670 13.78 -15.44 1.74
CA ALA A 670 12.70 -16.42 1.89
C ALA A 670 11.80 -16.09 3.09
N VAL A 671 12.39 -15.74 4.25
CA VAL A 671 11.64 -15.39 5.46
C VAL A 671 11.02 -14.00 5.33
N ARG A 672 11.69 -13.03 4.71
CA ARG A 672 11.11 -11.71 4.44
C ARG A 672 9.84 -11.80 3.60
N ARG A 673 9.82 -12.68 2.59
CA ARG A 673 8.64 -12.92 1.75
C ARG A 673 7.58 -13.76 2.43
N LYS A 674 7.98 -14.63 3.38
CA LYS A 674 7.10 -15.53 4.12
C LYS A 674 7.45 -15.49 5.61
N PRO A 675 7.09 -14.42 6.31
CA PRO A 675 7.43 -14.24 7.72
C PRO A 675 6.74 -15.26 8.64
N TYR A 676 5.67 -15.90 8.15
CA TYR A 676 4.99 -17.02 8.80
C TYR A 676 5.32 -18.30 8.05
N SER A 677 6.36 -18.98 8.49
CA SER A 677 6.85 -20.19 7.82
C SER A 677 7.51 -21.16 8.79
N VAL A 678 7.54 -22.42 8.38
CA VAL A 678 8.43 -23.40 8.97
C VAL A 678 9.73 -23.38 8.19
N VAL A 679 10.83 -23.03 8.85
CA VAL A 679 12.17 -23.05 8.24
C VAL A 679 12.86 -24.35 8.60
N LEU A 680 13.03 -25.22 7.62
CA LEU A 680 13.66 -26.53 7.77
C LEU A 680 15.13 -26.48 7.29
N PHE A 681 16.05 -26.64 8.22
CA PHE A 681 17.49 -26.85 7.94
C PHE A 681 17.76 -28.35 7.93
N ASP A 682 17.95 -28.91 6.73
CA ASP A 682 18.13 -30.36 6.57
C ASP A 682 19.62 -30.75 6.61
N GLU A 683 19.95 -31.84 7.30
CA GLU A 683 21.31 -32.38 7.45
C GLU A 683 22.32 -31.39 8.07
N VAL A 684 21.93 -30.78 9.21
CA VAL A 684 22.70 -29.70 9.86
C VAL A 684 24.13 -30.10 10.26
N GLU A 685 24.41 -31.40 10.45
CA GLU A 685 25.76 -31.92 10.73
C GLU A 685 26.75 -31.68 9.61
N LYS A 686 26.31 -31.38 8.40
CA LYS A 686 27.15 -31.09 7.23
C LYS A 686 27.52 -29.61 7.12
N ALA A 687 26.84 -28.73 7.85
CA ALA A 687 27.03 -27.29 7.75
C ALA A 687 28.38 -26.83 8.29
N HIS A 688 28.94 -25.77 7.69
CA HIS A 688 30.12 -25.10 8.25
C HIS A 688 29.79 -24.51 9.63
N PRO A 689 30.73 -24.53 10.62
CA PRO A 689 30.47 -23.99 11.96
C PRO A 689 30.00 -22.53 12.00
N ASP A 690 30.37 -21.70 11.04
CA ASP A 690 29.96 -20.30 10.96
C ASP A 690 28.45 -20.12 10.69
N VAL A 691 27.76 -21.12 10.09
CA VAL A 691 26.30 -21.12 9.94
C VAL A 691 25.60 -21.08 11.29
N PHE A 692 26.13 -21.81 12.27
CA PHE A 692 25.55 -21.83 13.62
C PHE A 692 25.67 -20.49 14.34
N ASN A 693 26.72 -19.70 14.02
CA ASN A 693 26.85 -18.34 14.58
C ASN A 693 25.73 -17.41 14.06
N VAL A 694 25.31 -17.59 12.82
CA VAL A 694 24.17 -16.88 12.22
C VAL A 694 22.86 -17.31 12.90
N LEU A 695 22.67 -18.62 13.06
CA LEU A 695 21.46 -19.16 13.71
C LEU A 695 21.35 -18.77 15.19
N LEU A 696 22.47 -18.59 15.89
CA LEU A 696 22.46 -18.11 17.28
C LEU A 696 21.76 -16.75 17.40
N GLN A 697 22.00 -15.83 16.48
CA GLN A 697 21.35 -14.52 16.50
C GLN A 697 19.82 -14.65 16.30
N VAL A 698 19.41 -15.55 15.40
CA VAL A 698 17.98 -15.84 15.16
C VAL A 698 17.32 -16.44 16.42
N LEU A 699 18.01 -17.39 17.07
CA LEU A 699 17.48 -18.07 18.27
C LEU A 699 17.38 -17.15 19.48
N ASP A 700 18.29 -16.15 19.61
CA ASP A 700 18.30 -15.22 20.74
C ASP A 700 17.36 -14.04 20.54
N ASP A 701 17.55 -13.31 19.42
CA ASP A 701 16.90 -12.02 19.15
C ASP A 701 15.68 -12.15 18.23
N GLY A 702 15.40 -13.34 17.67
CA GLY A 702 14.33 -13.58 16.70
C GLY A 702 14.46 -12.72 15.44
N ARG A 703 15.65 -12.21 15.13
CA ARG A 703 15.91 -11.36 13.97
C ARG A 703 17.33 -11.51 13.48
N ILE A 704 17.56 -11.14 12.22
CA ILE A 704 18.88 -11.11 11.62
C ILE A 704 18.99 -9.94 10.64
N THR A 705 20.16 -9.31 10.57
CA THR A 705 20.42 -8.25 9.60
C THR A 705 21.07 -8.85 8.35
N ASP A 706 20.48 -8.59 7.19
CA ASP A 706 21.04 -9.03 5.90
C ASP A 706 22.25 -8.18 5.47
N SER A 707 22.90 -8.57 4.38
CA SER A 707 24.05 -7.84 3.83
C SER A 707 23.74 -6.43 3.32
N GLN A 708 22.47 -6.11 3.14
CA GLN A 708 22.00 -4.79 2.71
C GLN A 708 21.62 -3.89 3.90
N GLY A 709 21.80 -4.37 5.14
CA GLY A 709 21.47 -3.65 6.37
C GLY A 709 20.01 -3.75 6.79
N ARG A 710 19.19 -4.55 6.10
CA ARG A 710 17.77 -4.74 6.43
C ARG A 710 17.62 -5.79 7.52
N THR A 711 16.81 -5.50 8.52
CA THR A 711 16.49 -6.45 9.60
C THR A 711 15.33 -7.35 9.15
N VAL A 712 15.54 -8.66 9.18
CA VAL A 712 14.55 -9.69 8.87
C VAL A 712 14.06 -10.32 10.17
N ASP A 713 12.76 -10.35 10.39
CA ASP A 713 12.10 -10.85 11.60
C ASP A 713 11.77 -12.33 11.47
N PHE A 714 12.20 -13.13 12.45
CA PHE A 714 11.97 -14.57 12.59
C PHE A 714 11.03 -14.94 13.74
N LYS A 715 10.49 -13.96 14.47
CA LYS A 715 9.65 -14.19 15.66
C LYS A 715 8.41 -15.02 15.35
N ASN A 716 7.93 -14.96 14.12
CA ASN A 716 6.76 -15.70 13.67
C ASN A 716 7.10 -16.97 12.90
N THR A 717 8.37 -17.42 12.93
CA THR A 717 8.81 -18.65 12.27
C THR A 717 8.96 -19.81 13.26
N ILE A 718 8.92 -21.02 12.73
CA ILE A 718 9.27 -22.24 13.46
C ILE A 718 10.53 -22.79 12.81
N LEU A 719 11.60 -22.94 13.60
CA LEU A 719 12.88 -23.44 13.12
C LEU A 719 12.98 -24.94 13.41
N ILE A 720 13.19 -25.72 12.39
CA ILE A 720 13.40 -27.18 12.50
C ILE A 720 14.75 -27.51 11.87
N LEU A 721 15.61 -28.09 12.67
CA LEU A 721 16.91 -28.59 12.24
C LEU A 721 16.84 -30.12 12.22
N THR A 722 17.26 -30.78 11.14
CA THR A 722 17.28 -32.25 11.09
C THR A 722 18.72 -32.74 11.04
N SER A 723 18.96 -33.81 11.76
CA SER A 723 20.26 -34.48 11.74
C SER A 723 20.14 -36.03 11.79
N ASN A 724 21.09 -36.68 11.21
CA ASN A 724 21.24 -38.14 11.26
C ASN A 724 22.32 -38.58 12.26
N LEU A 725 22.90 -37.64 13.02
CA LEU A 725 23.90 -37.91 14.04
C LEU A 725 23.39 -38.90 15.09
N GLY A 726 24.19 -39.92 15.39
CA GLY A 726 23.86 -40.92 16.40
C GLY A 726 22.79 -41.92 15.99
N SER A 727 22.36 -41.95 14.72
CA SER A 727 21.33 -42.85 14.24
C SER A 727 21.63 -44.34 14.53
N GLU A 728 22.92 -44.76 14.48
CA GLU A 728 23.33 -46.11 14.83
C GLU A 728 23.02 -46.47 16.29
N PHE A 729 23.21 -45.53 17.22
CA PHE A 729 22.91 -45.76 18.63
C PHE A 729 21.40 -45.87 18.85
N LEU A 730 20.61 -45.10 18.14
CA LEU A 730 19.14 -45.13 18.21
C LEU A 730 18.58 -46.43 17.59
N LEU A 731 19.20 -46.91 16.51
CA LEU A 731 18.77 -48.17 15.87
C LEU A 731 19.05 -49.39 16.76
N ASN A 732 20.16 -49.40 17.50
CA ASN A 732 20.56 -50.52 18.34
C ASN A 732 20.01 -50.42 19.78
N GLY A 733 19.52 -49.26 20.23
CA GLY A 733 19.06 -49.01 21.57
C GLY A 733 17.53 -48.90 21.66
N ILE A 734 16.79 -49.88 21.08
CA ILE A 734 15.34 -49.97 21.22
C ILE A 734 15.00 -51.05 22.21
N ASN A 735 14.24 -50.68 23.24
CA ASN A 735 13.69 -51.59 24.21
C ASN A 735 12.57 -52.49 23.63
N ALA A 736 12.21 -53.59 24.33
CA ALA A 736 11.15 -54.46 23.91
C ALA A 736 9.76 -53.82 23.85
N ASP A 737 9.57 -52.70 24.58
CA ASP A 737 8.35 -51.90 24.59
C ASP A 737 8.33 -50.84 23.47
N GLY A 738 9.34 -50.76 22.63
CA GLY A 738 9.48 -49.76 21.56
C GLY A 738 9.98 -48.37 22.03
N SER A 739 10.38 -48.21 23.29
CA SER A 739 11.02 -47.02 23.81
C SER A 739 12.52 -46.98 23.46
N ILE A 740 13.11 -45.78 23.38
CA ILE A 740 14.55 -45.62 23.21
C ILE A 740 15.23 -45.81 24.56
N ASP A 741 16.27 -46.66 24.59
CA ASP A 741 17.08 -46.90 25.77
C ASP A 741 17.78 -45.61 26.25
N GLU A 742 17.75 -45.32 27.56
CA GLU A 742 18.39 -44.14 28.19
C GLU A 742 19.91 -44.10 27.91
N GLY A 743 20.58 -45.25 27.85
CA GLY A 743 21.97 -45.35 27.50
C GLY A 743 22.26 -44.93 26.07
N ALA A 744 21.37 -45.26 25.14
CA ALA A 744 21.46 -44.83 23.76
C ALA A 744 21.23 -43.29 23.63
N LYS A 745 20.26 -42.74 24.35
CA LYS A 745 20.04 -41.29 24.42
C LYS A 745 21.30 -40.57 24.95
N MET A 746 21.89 -41.02 26.04
CA MET A 746 23.09 -40.44 26.60
C MET A 746 24.29 -40.46 25.63
N GLN A 747 24.44 -41.53 24.84
CA GLN A 747 25.48 -41.63 23.81
C GLN A 747 25.26 -40.62 22.67
N VAL A 748 24.05 -40.47 22.22
CA VAL A 748 23.69 -39.45 21.18
C VAL A 748 23.92 -38.06 21.73
N GLU A 749 23.51 -37.74 22.97
CA GLU A 749 23.77 -36.45 23.60
C GLU A 749 25.26 -36.15 23.74
N ALA A 750 26.08 -37.16 24.13
CA ALA A 750 27.55 -37.00 24.17
C ALA A 750 28.12 -36.70 22.80
N LEU A 751 27.59 -37.29 21.74
CA LEU A 751 27.97 -37.01 20.36
C LEU A 751 27.57 -35.62 19.92
N LEU A 752 26.37 -35.19 20.27
CA LEU A 752 25.88 -33.82 19.98
C LEU A 752 26.78 -32.76 20.61
N ARG A 753 27.15 -32.91 21.90
CA ARG A 753 28.06 -31.98 22.58
C ARG A 753 29.48 -31.94 21.97
N ARG A 754 29.87 -32.92 21.21
CA ARG A 754 31.13 -32.92 20.44
C ARG A 754 30.98 -32.24 19.08
N SER A 755 29.80 -32.36 18.47
CA SER A 755 29.52 -31.88 17.10
C SER A 755 29.02 -30.41 17.09
N PHE A 756 28.30 -30.00 18.11
CA PHE A 756 27.72 -28.66 18.22
C PHE A 756 28.20 -27.95 19.48
N ARG A 757 28.30 -26.62 19.42
CA ARG A 757 28.66 -25.79 20.56
C ARG A 757 27.58 -25.87 21.64
N PRO A 758 27.93 -25.96 22.92
CA PRO A 758 26.95 -26.00 24.01
C PRO A 758 25.99 -24.81 24.01
N GLU A 759 26.49 -23.61 23.61
CA GLU A 759 25.69 -22.39 23.47
C GLU A 759 24.54 -22.54 22.46
N PHE A 760 24.76 -23.25 21.38
CA PHE A 760 23.76 -23.50 20.38
C PHE A 760 22.67 -24.48 20.87
N LEU A 761 23.11 -25.60 21.47
CA LEU A 761 22.17 -26.62 21.97
C LEU A 761 21.26 -26.08 23.10
N ASN A 762 21.79 -25.21 23.95
CA ASN A 762 21.04 -24.62 25.09
C ASN A 762 20.01 -23.56 24.65
N ARG A 763 20.05 -23.11 23.40
CA ARG A 763 19.07 -22.14 22.86
C ARG A 763 17.93 -22.76 22.10
N LEU A 764 18.04 -24.04 21.80
CA LEU A 764 16.94 -24.81 21.22
C LEU A 764 15.87 -25.08 22.28
N ASP A 765 14.62 -24.98 21.90
CA ASP A 765 13.50 -25.26 22.81
C ASP A 765 13.42 -26.74 23.12
N GLU A 766 13.61 -27.63 22.11
CA GLU A 766 13.54 -29.08 22.34
C GLU A 766 14.50 -29.84 21.39
N ILE A 767 15.08 -30.90 21.91
CA ILE A 767 15.84 -31.91 21.14
C ILE A 767 14.99 -33.16 21.06
N VAL A 768 14.54 -33.50 19.87
CA VAL A 768 13.53 -34.53 19.63
C VAL A 768 14.16 -35.77 19.00
N PHE A 769 14.02 -36.93 19.67
CA PHE A 769 14.54 -38.20 19.19
C PHE A 769 13.48 -38.96 18.43
N TYR A 770 13.75 -39.28 17.17
CA TYR A 770 12.87 -40.06 16.32
C TYR A 770 13.16 -41.56 16.45
N LYS A 771 12.12 -42.32 16.68
CA LYS A 771 12.20 -43.77 16.76
C LYS A 771 12.24 -44.40 15.38
N PRO A 772 12.98 -45.50 15.18
CA PRO A 772 12.85 -46.32 13.98
C PRO A 772 11.39 -46.79 13.80
N LEU A 773 10.95 -46.90 12.56
CA LEU A 773 9.59 -47.35 12.25
C LEU A 773 9.45 -48.84 12.47
N THR A 774 8.36 -49.27 13.09
CA THR A 774 7.98 -50.68 13.19
C THR A 774 7.25 -51.15 11.93
N LYS A 775 7.09 -52.47 11.72
CA LYS A 775 6.29 -53.01 10.61
C LYS A 775 4.85 -52.52 10.65
N ASP A 776 4.24 -52.40 11.84
CA ASP A 776 2.88 -51.88 12.00
C ASP A 776 2.79 -50.38 11.57
N ASN A 777 3.80 -49.58 11.91
CA ASN A 777 3.86 -48.20 11.47
C ASN A 777 3.96 -48.07 9.94
N VAL A 778 4.75 -48.97 9.32
CA VAL A 778 4.90 -49.00 7.85
C VAL A 778 3.58 -49.41 7.18
N THR A 779 2.80 -50.32 7.76
CA THR A 779 1.46 -50.68 7.25
C THR A 779 0.53 -49.47 7.24
N LYS A 780 0.49 -48.69 8.31
CA LYS A 780 -0.30 -47.43 8.36
C LYS A 780 0.19 -46.39 7.34
N ILE A 781 1.50 -46.31 7.08
CA ILE A 781 2.05 -45.41 6.08
C ILE A 781 1.63 -45.84 4.65
N ILE A 782 1.50 -47.15 4.38
CA ILE A 782 0.92 -47.68 3.11
C ILE A 782 -0.48 -47.10 2.91
N ASP A 783 -1.35 -47.16 3.93
CA ASP A 783 -2.70 -46.65 3.83
C ASP A 783 -2.74 -45.15 3.48
N LEU A 784 -1.86 -44.35 4.09
CA LEU A 784 -1.72 -42.93 3.75
C LEU A 784 -1.25 -42.70 2.31
N GLN A 785 -0.31 -43.56 1.80
CA GLN A 785 0.17 -43.44 0.41
C GLN A 785 -0.94 -43.79 -0.58
N ILE A 786 -1.71 -44.86 -0.30
CA ILE A 786 -2.85 -45.28 -1.13
C ILE A 786 -3.95 -44.20 -1.10
N ALA A 787 -4.25 -43.63 0.06
CA ALA A 787 -5.20 -42.50 0.15
C ALA A 787 -4.76 -41.28 -0.70
N ASN A 788 -3.45 -40.98 -0.70
CA ASN A 788 -2.89 -39.92 -1.56
C ASN A 788 -2.96 -40.29 -3.05
N LEU A 789 -2.79 -41.57 -3.42
CA LEU A 789 -2.94 -42.02 -4.78
C LEU A 789 -4.41 -41.93 -5.22
N ASN A 790 -5.35 -42.32 -4.37
CA ASN A 790 -6.79 -42.22 -4.63
C ASN A 790 -7.23 -40.80 -4.89
N ARG A 791 -6.73 -39.76 -4.16
CA ARG A 791 -7.01 -38.36 -4.48
C ARG A 791 -6.57 -37.97 -5.88
N ARG A 792 -5.44 -38.48 -6.38
CA ARG A 792 -4.99 -38.23 -7.76
C ARG A 792 -5.87 -38.93 -8.81
N LEU A 793 -6.52 -40.04 -8.42
CA LEU A 793 -7.42 -40.81 -9.26
C LEU A 793 -8.88 -40.35 -9.23
N GLU A 794 -9.26 -39.45 -8.28
CA GLU A 794 -10.62 -38.86 -8.17
C GLU A 794 -11.11 -38.28 -9.49
N ASN A 795 -10.27 -37.55 -10.21
CA ASN A 795 -10.60 -36.97 -11.53
C ASN A 795 -10.94 -38.03 -12.57
N GLN A 796 -10.50 -39.27 -12.38
CA GLN A 796 -10.79 -40.41 -13.26
C GLN A 796 -11.90 -41.33 -12.71
N GLN A 797 -12.45 -40.95 -11.53
CA GLN A 797 -13.48 -41.73 -10.80
C GLN A 797 -13.05 -43.19 -10.51
N ILE A 798 -11.76 -43.38 -10.22
CA ILE A 798 -11.19 -44.72 -9.93
C ILE A 798 -10.73 -44.74 -8.49
N LYS A 799 -11.00 -45.86 -7.78
CA LYS A 799 -10.57 -46.12 -6.43
C LYS A 799 -9.66 -47.34 -6.39
N LEU A 800 -8.53 -47.22 -5.69
CA LEU A 800 -7.60 -48.32 -5.45
C LEU A 800 -7.68 -48.79 -4.00
N GLU A 801 -7.78 -50.08 -3.77
CA GLU A 801 -7.79 -50.71 -2.44
C GLU A 801 -6.76 -51.83 -2.39
N LEU A 802 -6.01 -51.92 -1.28
CA LEU A 802 -5.09 -53.03 -1.02
C LEU A 802 -5.69 -53.95 0.06
N THR A 803 -5.64 -55.27 -0.18
CA THR A 803 -6.01 -56.25 0.89
C THR A 803 -4.92 -56.25 1.97
N GLU A 804 -5.25 -56.72 3.17
CA GLU A 804 -4.28 -56.88 4.27
C GLU A 804 -3.10 -57.75 3.87
N LYS A 805 -3.31 -58.80 3.05
CA LYS A 805 -2.24 -59.66 2.52
C LYS A 805 -1.32 -58.88 1.60
N ALA A 806 -1.88 -58.06 0.73
CA ALA A 806 -1.09 -57.21 -0.16
C ALA A 806 -0.27 -56.19 0.64
N LYS A 807 -0.84 -55.56 1.68
CA LYS A 807 -0.08 -54.64 2.54
C LYS A 807 1.10 -55.32 3.22
N LEU A 808 0.89 -56.55 3.79
CA LEU A 808 1.96 -57.30 4.42
C LEU A 808 3.05 -57.70 3.42
N ALA A 809 2.68 -58.12 2.21
CA ALA A 809 3.65 -58.41 1.15
C ALA A 809 4.48 -57.17 0.76
N VAL A 810 3.85 -55.99 0.68
CA VAL A 810 4.56 -54.71 0.44
C VAL A 810 5.51 -54.38 1.59
N VAL A 811 5.10 -54.59 2.84
CA VAL A 811 5.94 -54.36 4.04
C VAL A 811 7.14 -55.28 3.99
N ASP A 812 6.94 -56.60 3.81
CA ASP A 812 8.05 -57.59 3.83
C ASP A 812 9.05 -57.38 2.69
N ALA A 813 8.58 -56.87 1.54
CA ALA A 813 9.48 -56.58 0.39
C ALA A 813 10.19 -55.24 0.51
N SER A 814 9.69 -54.27 1.31
CA SER A 814 10.20 -52.90 1.33
C SER A 814 10.67 -52.39 2.70
N TYR A 815 10.45 -53.15 3.77
CA TYR A 815 10.86 -52.78 5.11
C TYR A 815 12.35 -52.92 5.34
N ASP A 816 12.97 -51.78 5.68
CA ASP A 816 14.36 -51.73 6.14
C ASP A 816 14.46 -50.76 7.33
N PRO A 817 14.85 -51.26 8.51
CA PRO A 817 14.98 -50.40 9.71
C PRO A 817 15.94 -49.22 9.56
N GLN A 818 16.97 -49.33 8.71
CA GLN A 818 17.97 -48.25 8.49
C GLN A 818 17.44 -47.13 7.59
N TYR A 819 16.60 -47.51 6.60
CA TYR A 819 16.11 -46.54 5.59
C TYR A 819 14.67 -46.11 5.79
N GLY A 820 13.96 -46.68 6.82
CA GLY A 820 12.61 -46.34 7.20
C GLY A 820 11.59 -46.50 6.07
N ALA A 821 10.78 -45.50 5.82
CA ALA A 821 9.75 -45.51 4.77
C ALA A 821 10.21 -45.10 3.37
N ARG A 822 11.48 -44.76 3.16
CA ARG A 822 11.98 -44.42 1.80
C ARG A 822 11.91 -45.57 0.79
N PRO A 823 12.31 -46.81 1.11
CA PRO A 823 12.18 -47.94 0.19
C PRO A 823 10.72 -48.24 -0.14
N LEU A 824 9.81 -48.11 0.84
CA LEU A 824 8.38 -48.31 0.67
C LEU A 824 7.79 -47.48 -0.47
N ARG A 825 8.06 -46.16 -0.46
CA ARG A 825 7.54 -45.26 -1.49
C ARG A 825 7.98 -45.66 -2.89
N ARG A 826 9.25 -46.06 -3.03
CA ARG A 826 9.79 -46.54 -4.32
C ARG A 826 9.09 -47.85 -4.74
N TYR A 827 8.93 -48.78 -3.82
CA TYR A 827 8.29 -50.04 -4.10
C TYR A 827 6.84 -49.84 -4.55
N VAL A 828 6.02 -49.08 -3.82
CA VAL A 828 4.66 -48.73 -4.22
C VAL A 828 4.60 -48.09 -5.60
N GLN A 829 5.48 -47.17 -5.88
CA GLN A 829 5.57 -46.50 -7.19
C GLN A 829 5.94 -47.46 -8.33
N HIS A 830 6.97 -48.29 -8.14
CA HIS A 830 7.42 -49.22 -9.17
C HIS A 830 6.46 -50.37 -9.38
N THR A 831 5.81 -50.85 -8.32
CA THR A 831 4.94 -52.05 -8.39
C THR A 831 3.47 -51.62 -8.59
N VAL A 832 2.88 -50.98 -7.60
CA VAL A 832 1.42 -50.69 -7.59
C VAL A 832 1.04 -49.64 -8.63
N GLU A 833 1.74 -48.46 -8.64
CA GLU A 833 1.42 -47.38 -9.59
C GLU A 833 1.69 -47.82 -11.03
N THR A 834 2.81 -48.50 -11.27
CA THR A 834 3.15 -48.97 -12.62
C THR A 834 2.18 -50.07 -13.12
N MET A 835 1.76 -51.00 -12.25
CA MET A 835 0.77 -51.98 -12.62
C MET A 835 -0.60 -51.35 -12.93
N LEU A 836 -1.05 -50.41 -12.11
CA LEU A 836 -2.29 -49.66 -12.35
C LEU A 836 -2.23 -48.88 -13.65
N SER A 837 -1.12 -48.15 -13.89
CA SER A 837 -0.91 -47.38 -15.10
C SER A 837 -0.99 -48.24 -16.37
N LYS A 838 -0.41 -49.42 -16.39
CA LYS A 838 -0.48 -50.35 -17.51
C LYS A 838 -1.92 -50.80 -17.80
N ARG A 839 -2.73 -51.05 -16.75
CA ARG A 839 -4.14 -51.40 -16.94
C ARG A 839 -5.01 -50.27 -17.42
N LEU A 840 -4.78 -49.07 -16.90
CA LEU A 840 -5.43 -47.83 -17.36
C LEU A 840 -5.17 -47.59 -18.85
N LEU A 841 -3.91 -47.72 -19.29
CA LEU A 841 -3.53 -47.54 -20.69
C LEU A 841 -4.09 -48.61 -21.60
N ARG A 842 -4.36 -49.83 -21.08
CA ARG A 842 -5.02 -50.90 -21.85
C ARG A 842 -6.53 -50.74 -21.92
N GLY A 843 -7.13 -49.88 -21.12
CA GLY A 843 -8.58 -49.73 -21.01
C GLY A 843 -9.23 -50.80 -20.18
N ASP A 844 -8.48 -51.58 -19.40
CA ASP A 844 -8.98 -52.68 -18.54
C ASP A 844 -9.71 -52.16 -17.28
N VAL A 845 -9.58 -50.87 -16.98
CA VAL A 845 -10.20 -50.17 -15.85
C VAL A 845 -11.09 -49.04 -16.36
N VAL A 846 -12.37 -49.08 -16.00
CA VAL A 846 -13.36 -48.05 -16.41
C VAL A 846 -13.66 -47.04 -15.27
N PRO A 847 -14.03 -45.81 -15.57
CA PRO A 847 -14.48 -44.85 -14.58
C PRO A 847 -15.60 -45.40 -13.67
N GLY A 848 -15.52 -45.13 -12.38
CA GLY A 848 -16.46 -45.67 -11.36
C GLY A 848 -16.07 -47.01 -10.77
N GLN A 849 -14.95 -47.60 -11.20
CA GLN A 849 -14.52 -48.92 -10.72
C GLN A 849 -13.59 -48.84 -9.50
N THR A 850 -13.78 -49.70 -8.53
CA THR A 850 -12.81 -49.98 -7.46
C THR A 850 -11.87 -51.10 -7.89
N VAL A 851 -10.59 -50.83 -7.93
CA VAL A 851 -9.53 -51.77 -8.30
C VAL A 851 -8.91 -52.32 -7.02
N THR A 852 -9.02 -53.63 -6.79
CA THR A 852 -8.45 -54.29 -5.60
C THR A 852 -7.13 -54.97 -5.96
N VAL A 853 -6.10 -54.77 -5.13
CA VAL A 853 -4.81 -55.45 -5.21
C VAL A 853 -4.71 -56.44 -4.08
N ASP A 854 -4.46 -57.71 -4.42
CA ASP A 854 -4.21 -58.80 -3.47
C ASP A 854 -2.78 -59.35 -3.64
N ALA A 855 -2.35 -60.21 -2.75
CA ALA A 855 -1.08 -60.92 -2.83
C ALA A 855 -1.30 -62.42 -2.91
N VAL A 856 -0.69 -63.06 -3.91
CA VAL A 856 -0.64 -64.52 -4.11
C VAL A 856 0.81 -64.91 -4.17
N ASP A 857 1.23 -65.84 -3.30
CA ASP A 857 2.63 -66.33 -3.17
C ASP A 857 3.70 -65.22 -3.05
N GLY A 858 3.32 -64.09 -2.41
CA GLY A 858 4.17 -62.94 -2.17
C GLY A 858 4.27 -61.96 -3.36
N GLU A 859 3.61 -62.20 -4.48
CA GLU A 859 3.50 -61.28 -5.62
C GLU A 859 2.19 -60.55 -5.61
N LEU A 860 2.19 -59.24 -5.93
CA LEU A 860 1.00 -58.41 -6.01
C LEU A 860 0.23 -58.70 -7.30
N VAL A 861 -1.07 -59.00 -7.16
CA VAL A 861 -1.97 -59.31 -8.25
C VAL A 861 -3.22 -58.46 -8.14
N PHE A 862 -3.73 -57.99 -9.25
CA PHE A 862 -5.02 -57.30 -9.26
C PHE A 862 -6.14 -58.33 -9.21
N ALA A 863 -6.98 -58.22 -8.18
CA ALA A 863 -8.16 -59.11 -7.99
C ALA A 863 -9.34 -58.58 -8.80
#